data_abf5c35d36e3ff8490548cb69b06af7f
#
_entry.id   abf5c35d36e3ff8490548cb69b06af7f
#
_cell.length_a   1.000
_cell.length_b   1.000
_cell.length_c   1.000
_cell.angle_alpha   90.00
_cell.angle_beta   90.00
_cell.angle_gamma   90.00
#
_symmetry.space_group_name_H-M   'P 1'
#
loop_
_entity.id
_entity.type
_entity.pdbx_description
1 polymer ?
#
loop_
_entity_poly.entity_id
_entity_poly.type
_entity_poly.pdbx_seq_one_letter_code
_entity_poly.pdbx_strand_id
1 'polypeptide(L)'
;MRALLGALVLAAGLVLGALPVAAASAPAPPPPLGPAPADPPAIDATVLRTIAIAEDERRLEPELKKLLADPNPVVRVRATVAVGRIQDSTSVPMVLPLLDDANVDVRREAVFALGQIGRKSAREAVEKKLADPDADVSRLAIEALGKLGDKAASAKVAAFLTHADRWRRMEAGVALWRLADSTALTALLAAHNDPDVDVRWRVLYAMEKVVAPERVVLVAASHLDDPEWVARAYAARTLGRQKAPRALSYLFQRLDDDEIPVVVNALRAIQLIADSTSKRSLGEVVPLLGHWHPYVRVTAATLLAERPVWVAADSVSRAAAFDSLRVHLKDSDPATRGMCARALLLRLGSEALAAAKPVLEDADVYARIGALPGLAGLPKTDAAAYLTPLLDAKVPLTVRMAAADQLGAIGIKSAIPQLRAGLDDKEPLVVAASAGALETLEDFDSAPALMSAYAKHVGDDPDARLAIRDALRTLAGKAKADSVEKAHPIRAPKVTYTADFGQPSKVRGAVIHTASGDVEIQFYRVEAVQTVKNFVALAQRGYFDGSAFHRVVPNFVIQDGDPTGTGAGGPGYTIRCEYNRIRYEPGMVGMALSGKDTGGSQWFITHSPQPHLNGKYTIFARVVRGQDVVGRIVQGTKITKVELLAGT
;
A
#
# COMPACT_ATOMS: atom_id res chain seq x y z
N MET A 1 -21.45 -57.67 -43.72
CA MET A 1 -21.97 -58.86 -43.01
C MET A 1 -21.74 -58.55 -41.51
N ARG A 2 -22.71 -58.15 -40.77
CA ARG A 2 -23.58 -58.99 -39.91
C ARG A 2 -22.73 -59.97 -39.11
N ALA A 3 -22.69 -60.09 -37.83
CA ALA A 3 -23.63 -59.70 -36.74
C ALA A 3 -23.07 -60.28 -35.42
N LEU A 4 -23.42 -59.63 -34.32
CA LEU A 4 -24.03 -60.23 -33.13
C LEU A 4 -23.18 -60.86 -32.02
N LEU A 5 -23.52 -60.41 -30.84
CA LEU A 5 -23.62 -60.99 -29.50
C LEU A 5 -22.39 -60.77 -28.63
N GLY A 6 -22.49 -60.36 -27.38
CA GLY A 6 -23.66 -60.31 -26.44
C GLY A 6 -23.15 -59.81 -25.09
N ALA A 7 -24.06 -59.34 -24.31
CA ALA A 7 -23.89 -58.78 -22.98
C ALA A 7 -23.26 -59.75 -21.96
N LEU A 8 -22.40 -59.21 -21.10
CA LEU A 8 -22.27 -59.69 -19.73
C LEU A 8 -22.04 -58.48 -18.81
N VAL A 9 -23.05 -58.17 -18.02
CA VAL A 9 -23.04 -57.24 -16.89
C VAL A 9 -22.27 -57.93 -15.77
N LEU A 10 -21.17 -57.37 -15.34
CA LEU A 10 -20.55 -57.66 -14.04
C LEU A 10 -20.33 -56.35 -13.33
N ALA A 11 -21.17 -56.13 -12.32
CA ALA A 11 -21.06 -55.06 -11.35
C ALA A 11 -19.77 -55.28 -10.53
N ALA A 12 -18.77 -54.41 -10.73
CA ALA A 12 -17.67 -54.23 -9.81
C ALA A 12 -17.83 -52.82 -9.22
N GLY A 13 -18.32 -52.74 -7.97
CA GLY A 13 -18.33 -51.52 -7.20
C GLY A 13 -16.94 -51.02 -6.94
N LEU A 14 -16.52 -50.01 -7.67
CA LEU A 14 -15.38 -49.18 -7.32
C LEU A 14 -15.84 -48.18 -6.29
N VAL A 15 -15.49 -48.46 -5.01
CA VAL A 15 -15.46 -47.49 -3.94
C VAL A 15 -14.32 -46.51 -4.30
N LEU A 16 -14.69 -45.38 -4.88
CA LEU A 16 -13.80 -44.23 -4.97
C LEU A 16 -13.63 -43.70 -3.54
N GLY A 17 -12.59 -44.19 -2.88
CA GLY A 17 -12.07 -43.57 -1.68
C GLY A 17 -11.66 -42.13 -2.04
N ALA A 18 -12.30 -41.16 -1.41
CA ALA A 18 -11.88 -39.76 -1.43
C ALA A 18 -10.43 -39.73 -0.89
N LEU A 19 -9.47 -39.52 -1.79
CA LEU A 19 -8.14 -39.15 -1.38
C LEU A 19 -8.25 -37.84 -0.61
N PRO A 20 -7.62 -37.74 0.58
CA PRO A 20 -7.61 -36.47 1.28
C PRO A 20 -6.92 -35.45 0.37
N VAL A 21 -7.63 -34.35 0.06
CA VAL A 21 -7.01 -33.16 -0.51
C VAL A 21 -5.87 -32.79 0.43
N ALA A 22 -4.63 -32.95 -0.01
CA ALA A 22 -3.47 -32.52 0.73
C ALA A 22 -3.70 -31.02 1.03
N ALA A 23 -3.83 -30.70 2.31
CA ALA A 23 -3.84 -29.32 2.75
C ALA A 23 -2.58 -28.66 2.20
N ALA A 24 -2.75 -27.63 1.37
CA ALA A 24 -1.63 -26.84 0.89
C ALA A 24 -0.79 -26.46 2.11
N SER A 25 0.49 -26.82 2.07
CA SER A 25 1.41 -26.49 3.15
C SER A 25 1.36 -24.99 3.38
N ALA A 26 1.00 -24.57 4.58
CA ALA A 26 1.10 -23.16 4.97
C ALA A 26 2.50 -22.66 4.61
N PRO A 27 2.64 -21.43 4.09
CA PRO A 27 3.96 -20.86 3.80
C PRO A 27 4.83 -21.03 5.04
N ALA A 28 6.10 -21.44 4.83
CA ALA A 28 7.04 -21.64 5.92
C ALA A 28 6.99 -20.41 6.85
N PRO A 29 6.88 -20.62 8.17
CA PRO A 29 6.85 -19.50 9.09
C PRO A 29 8.08 -18.62 8.85
N PRO A 30 7.94 -17.29 8.89
CA PRO A 30 9.09 -16.41 8.79
C PRO A 30 10.13 -16.86 9.84
N PRO A 31 11.45 -16.71 9.55
CA PRO A 31 12.48 -17.16 10.46
C PRO A 31 12.23 -16.63 11.87
N PRO A 32 12.50 -17.39 12.92
CA PRO A 32 12.17 -17.01 14.29
C PRO A 32 12.74 -15.63 14.55
N LEU A 33 11.84 -14.74 14.92
CA LEU A 33 12.15 -13.36 15.20
C LEU A 33 13.17 -13.33 16.34
N GLY A 34 14.31 -12.70 16.13
CA GLY A 34 15.30 -12.48 17.19
C GLY A 34 14.67 -11.90 18.46
N PRO A 35 15.34 -11.99 19.59
CA PRO A 35 14.82 -11.48 20.86
C PRO A 35 14.30 -10.05 20.70
N ALA A 36 13.29 -9.70 21.51
CA ALA A 36 12.78 -8.33 21.54
C ALA A 36 13.96 -7.35 21.69
N PRO A 37 13.99 -6.23 20.94
CA PRO A 37 15.06 -5.26 21.09
C PRO A 37 15.24 -4.90 22.57
N ALA A 38 16.50 -4.92 23.04
CA ALA A 38 16.83 -4.49 24.40
C ALA A 38 16.34 -3.07 24.62
N ASP A 39 15.99 -2.73 25.86
CA ASP A 39 15.69 -1.33 26.18
C ASP A 39 16.91 -0.46 25.83
N PRO A 40 16.69 0.74 25.27
CA PRO A 40 17.81 1.59 24.85
C PRO A 40 18.66 1.98 26.04
N PRO A 41 19.98 2.18 25.84
CA PRO A 41 20.82 2.74 26.87
C PRO A 41 20.26 4.09 27.33
N ALA A 42 20.27 4.32 28.63
CA ALA A 42 19.61 5.46 29.24
C ALA A 42 20.20 6.81 28.73
N ILE A 43 19.36 7.62 28.11
CA ILE A 43 19.61 9.04 27.87
C ILE A 43 18.91 9.82 28.99
N ASP A 44 19.49 10.91 29.45
CA ASP A 44 18.82 11.83 30.36
C ASP A 44 17.43 12.22 29.80
N ALA A 45 16.42 12.17 30.63
CA ALA A 45 15.03 12.38 30.21
C ALA A 45 14.79 13.77 29.61
N THR A 46 15.52 14.79 30.11
CA THR A 46 15.40 16.18 29.63
C THR A 46 16.05 16.30 28.24
N VAL A 47 17.22 15.67 28.03
CA VAL A 47 17.91 15.62 26.75
C VAL A 47 17.05 14.89 25.72
N LEU A 48 16.51 13.71 26.08
CA LEU A 48 15.66 12.94 25.20
C LEU A 48 14.38 13.72 24.80
N ARG A 49 13.77 14.41 25.76
CA ARG A 49 12.61 15.26 25.53
C ARG A 49 12.93 16.43 24.59
N THR A 50 14.06 17.09 24.78
CA THR A 50 14.54 18.18 23.91
C THR A 50 14.68 17.72 22.47
N ILE A 51 15.33 16.56 22.25
CA ILE A 51 15.49 15.98 20.91
C ILE A 51 14.12 15.62 20.30
N ALA A 52 13.22 15.02 21.09
CA ALA A 52 11.93 14.59 20.62
C ALA A 52 11.01 15.76 20.23
N ILE A 53 11.08 16.89 20.96
CA ILE A 53 10.35 18.13 20.62
C ILE A 53 10.88 18.73 19.32
N ALA A 54 12.21 18.86 19.17
CA ALA A 54 12.82 19.38 17.94
C ALA A 54 12.45 18.52 16.72
N GLU A 55 12.41 17.20 16.89
CA GLU A 55 11.97 16.24 15.86
C GLU A 55 10.50 16.44 15.51
N ASP A 56 9.59 16.56 16.50
CA ASP A 56 8.16 16.75 16.29
C ASP A 56 7.86 18.10 15.61
N GLU A 57 8.51 19.17 16.05
CA GLU A 57 8.38 20.49 15.46
C GLU A 57 9.08 20.66 14.12
N ARG A 58 9.83 19.65 13.68
CA ARG A 58 10.63 19.68 12.42
C ARG A 58 11.62 20.84 12.35
N ARG A 59 12.22 21.21 13.47
CA ARG A 59 13.14 22.34 13.59
C ARG A 59 14.54 21.91 13.98
N LEU A 60 15.52 22.47 13.28
CA LEU A 60 16.95 22.30 13.61
C LEU A 60 17.36 23.32 14.69
N GLU A 61 16.89 23.14 15.92
CA GLU A 61 17.22 24.02 17.04
C GLU A 61 18.73 24.01 17.35
N PRO A 62 19.29 25.12 17.88
CA PRO A 62 20.71 25.19 18.25
C PRO A 62 21.12 24.10 19.24
N GLU A 63 20.22 23.71 20.15
CA GLU A 63 20.43 22.62 21.10
C GLU A 63 20.58 21.28 20.40
N LEU A 64 19.76 20.96 19.42
CA LEU A 64 19.86 19.73 18.63
C LEU A 64 21.21 19.68 17.89
N LYS A 65 21.67 20.83 17.36
CA LYS A 65 22.99 20.92 16.70
C LYS A 65 24.13 20.61 17.66
N LYS A 66 24.08 21.11 18.91
CA LYS A 66 25.07 20.80 19.95
C LYS A 66 25.10 19.32 20.30
N LEU A 67 23.93 18.67 20.36
CA LEU A 67 23.81 17.26 20.70
C LEU A 67 24.38 16.31 19.64
N LEU A 68 24.60 16.76 18.40
CA LEU A 68 25.36 16.00 17.39
C LEU A 68 26.84 15.85 17.74
N ALA A 69 27.39 16.71 18.61
CA ALA A 69 28.76 16.67 19.11
C ALA A 69 28.83 16.28 20.61
N ASP A 70 27.79 15.76 21.18
CA ASP A 70 27.72 15.33 22.59
C ASP A 70 28.83 14.28 22.89
N PRO A 71 29.50 14.32 24.01
CA PRO A 71 30.50 13.31 24.38
C PRO A 71 29.88 11.89 24.45
N ASN A 72 28.60 11.76 24.83
CA ASN A 72 27.92 10.49 24.89
C ASN A 72 27.46 10.05 23.48
N PRO A 73 27.97 8.96 22.91
CA PRO A 73 27.58 8.48 21.59
C PRO A 73 26.09 8.14 21.46
N VAL A 74 25.44 7.72 22.56
CA VAL A 74 24.00 7.41 22.55
C VAL A 74 23.18 8.68 22.28
N VAL A 75 23.59 9.81 22.83
CA VAL A 75 22.98 11.12 22.55
C VAL A 75 23.20 11.51 21.10
N ARG A 76 24.44 11.36 20.59
CA ARG A 76 24.75 11.65 19.16
C ARG A 76 23.91 10.80 18.22
N VAL A 77 23.77 9.49 18.49
CA VAL A 77 22.88 8.58 17.72
C VAL A 77 21.46 9.14 17.70
N ARG A 78 20.88 9.43 18.87
CA ARG A 78 19.48 9.89 18.95
C ARG A 78 19.28 11.26 18.27
N ALA A 79 20.23 12.16 18.39
CA ALA A 79 20.21 13.45 17.70
C ALA A 79 20.32 13.30 16.18
N THR A 80 21.17 12.37 15.71
CA THR A 80 21.32 12.07 14.28
C THR A 80 20.04 11.48 13.69
N VAL A 81 19.36 10.58 14.41
CA VAL A 81 18.04 10.05 14.04
C VAL A 81 17.02 11.20 13.85
N ALA A 82 16.98 12.15 14.80
CA ALA A 82 16.07 13.28 14.71
C ALA A 82 16.35 14.15 13.47
N VAL A 83 17.61 14.46 13.19
CA VAL A 83 17.99 15.23 11.99
C VAL A 83 17.58 14.48 10.70
N GLY A 84 17.79 13.17 10.65
CA GLY A 84 17.36 12.32 9.53
C GLY A 84 15.84 12.32 9.31
N ARG A 85 15.04 12.40 10.39
CA ARG A 85 13.55 12.45 10.35
C ARG A 85 13.03 13.85 10.03
N ILE A 86 13.70 14.90 10.47
CA ILE A 86 13.40 16.30 10.10
C ILE A 86 13.55 16.48 8.59
N GLN A 87 14.58 15.88 7.97
CA GLN A 87 14.85 15.92 6.52
C GLN A 87 15.04 17.35 5.98
N ASP A 88 15.54 18.25 6.79
CA ASP A 88 15.92 19.58 6.30
C ASP A 88 17.19 19.49 5.46
N SER A 89 17.12 19.98 4.26
CA SER A 89 18.25 19.97 3.30
C SER A 89 19.50 20.74 3.78
N THR A 90 19.30 21.72 4.66
CA THR A 90 20.40 22.52 5.25
C THR A 90 21.20 21.75 6.29
N SER A 91 20.70 20.57 6.74
CA SER A 91 21.36 19.74 7.74
C SER A 91 22.49 18.86 7.18
N VAL A 92 22.62 18.71 5.87
CA VAL A 92 23.70 17.88 5.26
C VAL A 92 25.08 18.21 5.83
N PRO A 93 25.56 19.47 5.89
CA PRO A 93 26.88 19.78 6.44
C PRO A 93 27.06 19.39 7.91
N MET A 94 25.99 19.33 8.70
CA MET A 94 26.05 18.94 10.11
C MET A 94 26.17 17.43 10.29
N VAL A 95 25.64 16.63 9.36
CA VAL A 95 25.67 15.16 9.41
C VAL A 95 26.95 14.59 8.80
N LEU A 96 27.56 15.27 7.82
CA LEU A 96 28.76 14.79 7.13
C LEU A 96 29.93 14.43 8.09
N PRO A 97 30.26 15.20 9.12
CA PRO A 97 31.34 14.83 10.06
C PRO A 97 31.06 13.53 10.83
N LEU A 98 29.79 13.18 11.07
CA LEU A 98 29.38 11.98 11.79
C LEU A 98 29.61 10.69 10.98
N LEU A 99 29.87 10.80 9.69
CA LEU A 99 30.28 9.64 8.88
C LEU A 99 31.59 9.03 9.36
N ASP A 100 32.46 9.82 9.98
CA ASP A 100 33.78 9.41 10.48
C ASP A 100 33.80 9.31 12.02
N ASP A 101 32.61 9.27 12.67
CA ASP A 101 32.52 9.12 14.13
C ASP A 101 33.19 7.80 14.60
N ALA A 102 33.89 7.87 15.74
CA ALA A 102 34.54 6.70 16.34
C ALA A 102 33.50 5.59 16.70
N ASN A 103 32.27 5.98 17.10
CA ASN A 103 31.20 5.06 17.42
C ASN A 103 30.50 4.60 16.15
N VAL A 104 30.40 3.30 15.98
CA VAL A 104 29.80 2.67 14.79
C VAL A 104 28.30 2.99 14.62
N ASP A 105 27.55 3.10 15.71
CA ASP A 105 26.11 3.37 15.63
C ASP A 105 25.84 4.80 15.19
N VAL A 106 26.70 5.75 15.56
CA VAL A 106 26.65 7.12 15.04
C VAL A 106 26.91 7.12 13.53
N ARG A 107 27.93 6.38 13.04
CA ARG A 107 28.19 6.27 11.60
C ARG A 107 27.00 5.64 10.85
N ARG A 108 26.41 4.57 11.40
CA ARG A 108 25.20 3.91 10.83
C ARG A 108 24.05 4.90 10.67
N GLU A 109 23.75 5.66 11.72
CA GLU A 109 22.67 6.66 11.66
C GLU A 109 23.00 7.84 10.76
N ALA A 110 24.26 8.29 10.71
CA ALA A 110 24.69 9.38 9.82
C ALA A 110 24.46 9.02 8.34
N VAL A 111 24.87 7.80 7.94
CA VAL A 111 24.64 7.31 6.57
C VAL A 111 23.13 7.21 6.27
N PHE A 112 22.35 6.64 7.19
CA PHE A 112 20.90 6.53 7.02
C PHE A 112 20.23 7.91 6.93
N ALA A 113 20.62 8.86 7.81
CA ALA A 113 20.09 10.22 7.82
C ALA A 113 20.37 10.96 6.51
N LEU A 114 21.58 10.86 5.95
CA LEU A 114 21.90 11.46 4.64
C LEU A 114 21.04 10.87 3.52
N GLY A 115 20.79 9.55 3.55
CA GLY A 115 19.86 8.90 2.64
C GLY A 115 18.43 9.42 2.78
N GLN A 116 17.96 9.70 4.00
CA GLN A 116 16.62 10.24 4.27
C GLN A 116 16.49 11.71 3.87
N ILE A 117 17.53 12.52 4.07
CA ILE A 117 17.59 13.92 3.61
C ILE A 117 17.58 13.98 2.07
N GLY A 118 18.15 12.99 1.38
CA GLY A 118 17.98 12.79 -0.05
C GLY A 118 18.69 13.82 -0.94
N ARG A 119 19.75 14.50 -0.45
CA ARG A 119 20.50 15.51 -1.24
C ARG A 119 21.68 14.88 -1.96
N LYS A 120 21.73 15.02 -3.29
CA LYS A 120 22.80 14.48 -4.15
C LYS A 120 24.19 14.98 -3.76
N SER A 121 24.30 16.15 -3.12
CA SER A 121 25.56 16.68 -2.61
C SER A 121 26.25 15.79 -1.58
N ALA A 122 25.52 14.88 -0.93
CA ALA A 122 26.07 13.90 0.00
C ALA A 122 26.69 12.66 -0.68
N ARG A 123 26.46 12.46 -2.01
CA ARG A 123 26.85 11.24 -2.75
C ARG A 123 28.30 10.84 -2.51
N GLU A 124 29.23 11.73 -2.75
CA GLU A 124 30.68 11.42 -2.68
C GLU A 124 31.14 11.02 -1.26
N ALA A 125 30.58 11.67 -0.24
CA ALA A 125 30.86 11.32 1.14
C ALA A 125 30.28 9.95 1.52
N VAL A 126 29.04 9.64 1.07
CA VAL A 126 28.40 8.35 1.28
C VAL A 126 29.11 7.24 0.49
N GLU A 127 29.61 7.50 -0.72
CA GLU A 127 30.38 6.53 -1.50
C GLU A 127 31.62 6.05 -0.77
N LYS A 128 32.32 6.92 -0.01
CA LYS A 128 33.48 6.51 0.81
C LYS A 128 33.09 5.47 1.87
N LYS A 129 31.83 5.49 2.34
CA LYS A 129 31.32 4.54 3.34
C LYS A 129 30.96 3.18 2.77
N LEU A 130 31.01 2.98 1.46
CA LEU A 130 30.94 1.64 0.86
C LEU A 130 32.08 0.73 1.33
N ALA A 131 33.22 1.29 1.69
CA ALA A 131 34.41 0.60 2.22
C ALA A 131 34.55 0.68 3.75
N ASP A 132 33.52 1.12 4.48
CA ASP A 132 33.56 1.15 5.96
C ASP A 132 33.80 -0.28 6.50
N PRO A 133 34.65 -0.46 7.51
CA PRO A 133 34.95 -1.78 8.09
C PRO A 133 33.71 -2.45 8.71
N ASP A 134 32.72 -1.66 9.11
CA ASP A 134 31.45 -2.20 9.61
C ASP A 134 30.54 -2.56 8.42
N ALA A 135 30.08 -3.81 8.42
CA ALA A 135 29.25 -4.34 7.34
C ALA A 135 27.90 -3.61 7.18
N ASP A 136 27.32 -3.16 8.30
CA ASP A 136 26.03 -2.44 8.27
C ASP A 136 26.21 -0.99 7.79
N VAL A 137 27.29 -0.30 8.15
CA VAL A 137 27.60 1.03 7.59
C VAL A 137 27.72 0.95 6.07
N SER A 138 28.48 -0.03 5.56
CA SER A 138 28.63 -0.25 4.12
C SER A 138 27.30 -0.58 3.44
N ARG A 139 26.49 -1.45 4.04
CA ARG A 139 25.14 -1.79 3.54
C ARG A 139 24.21 -0.55 3.52
N LEU A 140 24.22 0.25 4.59
CA LEU A 140 23.44 1.50 4.66
C LEU A 140 23.92 2.53 3.64
N ALA A 141 25.23 2.54 3.31
CA ALA A 141 25.76 3.39 2.24
C ALA A 141 25.17 3.01 0.87
N ILE A 142 25.06 1.71 0.57
CA ILE A 142 24.39 1.23 -0.65
C ILE A 142 22.93 1.71 -0.67
N GLU A 143 22.19 1.55 0.43
CA GLU A 143 20.80 2.01 0.57
C GLU A 143 20.69 3.53 0.37
N ALA A 144 21.56 4.30 1.04
CA ALA A 144 21.56 5.75 0.97
C ALA A 144 21.82 6.25 -0.46
N LEU A 145 22.79 5.66 -1.18
CA LEU A 145 23.07 6.00 -2.58
C LEU A 145 21.83 5.77 -3.47
N GLY A 146 21.11 4.68 -3.24
CA GLY A 146 19.82 4.46 -3.90
C GLY A 146 18.78 5.55 -3.60
N LYS A 147 18.68 6.01 -2.35
CA LYS A 147 17.75 7.07 -1.92
C LYS A 147 18.14 8.45 -2.44
N LEU A 148 19.44 8.74 -2.53
CA LEU A 148 19.96 9.99 -3.12
C LEU A 148 19.59 10.13 -4.60
N GLY A 149 19.37 9.01 -5.30
CA GLY A 149 18.87 8.99 -6.69
C GLY A 149 19.85 9.60 -7.71
N ASP A 150 21.15 9.65 -7.38
CA ASP A 150 22.18 10.11 -8.30
C ASP A 150 22.74 8.92 -9.09
N LYS A 151 22.42 8.84 -10.38
CA LYS A 151 22.85 7.77 -11.28
C LYS A 151 24.37 7.60 -11.38
N ALA A 152 25.16 8.63 -11.04
CA ALA A 152 26.62 8.51 -10.99
C ALA A 152 27.12 7.44 -10.00
N ALA A 153 26.29 7.05 -9.02
CA ALA A 153 26.58 5.95 -8.09
C ALA A 153 26.32 4.55 -8.67
N SER A 154 25.60 4.42 -9.81
CA SER A 154 25.08 3.14 -10.31
C SER A 154 26.15 2.08 -10.49
N ALA A 155 27.28 2.41 -11.09
CA ALA A 155 28.36 1.45 -11.32
C ALA A 155 28.99 0.94 -10.01
N LYS A 156 29.18 1.83 -9.02
CA LYS A 156 29.71 1.47 -7.70
C LYS A 156 28.72 0.58 -6.92
N VAL A 157 27.42 0.89 -6.97
CA VAL A 157 26.36 0.07 -6.35
C VAL A 157 26.26 -1.28 -7.05
N ALA A 158 26.30 -1.33 -8.39
CA ALA A 158 26.21 -2.55 -9.16
C ALA A 158 27.34 -3.55 -8.85
N ALA A 159 28.54 -3.08 -8.52
CA ALA A 159 29.66 -3.93 -8.11
C ALA A 159 29.34 -4.78 -6.86
N PHE A 160 28.41 -4.35 -6.00
CA PHE A 160 27.99 -5.10 -4.82
C PHE A 160 27.03 -6.26 -5.14
N LEU A 161 26.51 -6.39 -6.34
CA LEU A 161 25.67 -7.54 -6.71
C LEU A 161 26.43 -8.88 -6.67
N THR A 162 27.76 -8.86 -6.73
CA THR A 162 28.62 -10.05 -6.64
C THR A 162 29.42 -10.12 -5.33
N HIS A 163 29.12 -9.28 -4.36
CA HIS A 163 29.82 -9.23 -3.09
C HIS A 163 29.59 -10.52 -2.27
N ALA A 164 30.58 -10.97 -1.48
CA ALA A 164 30.47 -12.16 -0.66
C ALA A 164 29.34 -12.08 0.37
N ASP A 165 29.12 -10.91 0.99
CA ASP A 165 28.06 -10.66 1.96
C ASP A 165 26.70 -10.56 1.26
N ARG A 166 25.77 -11.46 1.60
CA ARG A 166 24.40 -11.51 1.04
C ARG A 166 23.62 -10.22 1.25
N TRP A 167 23.76 -9.59 2.43
CA TRP A 167 22.98 -8.40 2.78
C TRP A 167 23.35 -7.19 1.90
N ARG A 168 24.62 -7.09 1.52
CA ARG A 168 25.08 -6.07 0.57
C ARG A 168 24.59 -6.36 -0.84
N ARG A 169 24.58 -7.64 -1.28
CA ARG A 169 23.98 -8.01 -2.58
C ARG A 169 22.48 -7.68 -2.64
N MET A 170 21.73 -8.03 -1.57
CA MET A 170 20.32 -7.71 -1.45
C MET A 170 20.06 -6.21 -1.54
N GLU A 171 20.83 -5.42 -0.82
CA GLU A 171 20.67 -3.97 -0.79
C GLU A 171 21.03 -3.32 -2.13
N ALA A 172 22.05 -3.84 -2.83
CA ALA A 172 22.40 -3.37 -4.16
C ALA A 172 21.25 -3.52 -5.15
N GLY A 173 20.52 -4.65 -5.13
CA GLY A 173 19.32 -4.85 -5.95
C GLY A 173 18.28 -3.76 -5.71
N VAL A 174 17.94 -3.46 -4.44
CA VAL A 174 16.96 -2.42 -4.10
C VAL A 174 17.46 -1.03 -4.46
N ALA A 175 18.74 -0.73 -4.24
CA ALA A 175 19.33 0.56 -4.57
C ALA A 175 19.33 0.80 -6.09
N LEU A 176 19.62 -0.21 -6.90
CA LEU A 176 19.56 -0.12 -8.37
C LEU A 176 18.13 0.11 -8.87
N TRP A 177 17.12 -0.48 -8.22
CA TRP A 177 15.73 -0.17 -8.52
C TRP A 177 15.42 1.32 -8.29
N ARG A 178 15.94 1.93 -7.20
CA ARG A 178 15.75 3.36 -6.91
C ARG A 178 16.49 4.25 -7.89
N LEU A 179 17.73 3.88 -8.26
CA LEU A 179 18.55 4.62 -9.24
C LEU A 179 17.94 4.58 -10.65
N ALA A 180 17.23 3.49 -11.00
CA ALA A 180 16.55 3.33 -12.29
C ALA A 180 17.48 3.64 -13.49
N ASP A 181 18.70 3.10 -13.44
CA ASP A 181 19.75 3.36 -14.43
C ASP A 181 19.99 2.12 -15.29
N SER A 182 19.79 2.25 -16.61
CA SER A 182 19.98 1.15 -17.57
C SER A 182 21.43 0.70 -17.72
N THR A 183 22.41 1.49 -17.30
CA THR A 183 23.84 1.08 -17.30
C THR A 183 24.11 -0.10 -16.37
N ALA A 184 23.25 -0.32 -15.35
CA ALA A 184 23.33 -1.46 -14.44
C ALA A 184 22.86 -2.80 -15.06
N LEU A 185 22.25 -2.79 -16.27
CA LEU A 185 21.65 -3.99 -16.87
C LEU A 185 22.60 -5.19 -16.94
N THR A 186 23.83 -4.99 -17.39
CA THR A 186 24.81 -6.10 -17.52
C THR A 186 25.11 -6.75 -16.17
N ALA A 187 25.25 -5.97 -15.10
CA ALA A 187 25.47 -6.49 -13.75
C ALA A 187 24.24 -7.20 -13.21
N LEU A 188 23.02 -6.68 -13.44
CA LEU A 188 21.76 -7.33 -13.06
C LEU A 188 21.58 -8.67 -13.78
N LEU A 189 21.90 -8.71 -15.10
CA LEU A 189 21.84 -9.94 -15.89
C LEU A 189 22.89 -10.98 -15.44
N ALA A 190 24.02 -10.57 -14.87
CA ALA A 190 24.99 -11.49 -14.29
C ALA A 190 24.57 -12.03 -12.92
N ALA A 191 23.76 -11.27 -12.16
CA ALA A 191 23.38 -11.58 -10.79
C ALA A 191 22.01 -12.27 -10.65
N HIS A 192 21.24 -12.48 -11.73
CA HIS A 192 19.87 -12.99 -11.62
C HIS A 192 19.76 -14.40 -11.04
N ASN A 193 20.79 -15.24 -11.20
CA ASN A 193 20.84 -16.61 -10.70
C ASN A 193 21.59 -16.75 -9.37
N ASP A 194 21.59 -15.71 -8.54
CA ASP A 194 22.22 -15.77 -7.21
C ASP A 194 21.69 -16.98 -6.42
N PRO A 195 22.55 -17.71 -5.67
CA PRO A 195 22.11 -18.83 -4.85
C PRO A 195 21.08 -18.42 -3.78
N ASP A 196 21.11 -17.17 -3.35
CA ASP A 196 20.17 -16.64 -2.36
C ASP A 196 18.92 -16.08 -3.04
N VAL A 197 17.75 -16.62 -2.71
CA VAL A 197 16.46 -16.17 -3.25
C VAL A 197 16.19 -14.71 -2.98
N ASP A 198 16.63 -14.23 -1.81
CA ASP A 198 16.44 -12.83 -1.42
C ASP A 198 17.22 -11.85 -2.29
N VAL A 199 18.30 -12.32 -2.93
CA VAL A 199 19.02 -11.56 -3.95
C VAL A 199 18.31 -11.70 -5.29
N ARG A 200 17.92 -12.93 -5.70
CA ARG A 200 17.26 -13.18 -7.00
C ARG A 200 16.04 -12.29 -7.22
N TRP A 201 15.10 -12.29 -6.27
CA TRP A 201 13.89 -11.48 -6.46
C TRP A 201 14.17 -9.96 -6.42
N ARG A 202 15.19 -9.50 -5.67
CA ARG A 202 15.56 -8.08 -5.66
C ARG A 202 16.25 -7.65 -6.95
N VAL A 203 16.97 -8.55 -7.61
CA VAL A 203 17.52 -8.33 -8.95
C VAL A 203 16.39 -8.24 -9.99
N LEU A 204 15.41 -9.16 -9.95
CA LEU A 204 14.21 -9.08 -10.78
C LEU A 204 13.44 -7.76 -10.54
N TYR A 205 13.31 -7.36 -9.29
CA TYR A 205 12.68 -6.09 -8.92
C TYR A 205 13.43 -4.89 -9.49
N ALA A 206 14.76 -4.89 -9.48
CA ALA A 206 15.55 -3.84 -10.12
C ALA A 206 15.33 -3.78 -11.64
N MET A 207 15.20 -4.93 -12.28
CA MET A 207 14.95 -5.04 -13.72
C MET A 207 13.59 -4.41 -14.15
N GLU A 208 12.62 -4.22 -13.25
CA GLU A 208 11.38 -3.52 -13.56
C GLU A 208 11.60 -2.09 -14.08
N LYS A 209 12.69 -1.45 -13.67
CA LYS A 209 13.02 -0.06 -13.99
C LYS A 209 14.03 0.10 -15.14
N VAL A 210 14.63 -0.99 -15.56
CA VAL A 210 15.61 -0.95 -16.64
C VAL A 210 14.92 -1.17 -17.99
N VAL A 211 15.10 -0.23 -18.91
CA VAL A 211 14.50 -0.28 -20.25
C VAL A 211 15.33 -1.22 -21.15
N ALA A 212 15.03 -2.51 -21.10
CA ALA A 212 15.63 -3.52 -21.99
C ALA A 212 14.70 -4.73 -22.12
N PRO A 213 13.48 -4.58 -22.72
CA PRO A 213 12.43 -5.59 -22.65
C PRO A 213 12.87 -6.95 -23.23
N GLU A 214 13.66 -6.96 -24.31
CA GLU A 214 14.08 -8.20 -24.96
C GLU A 214 14.88 -9.12 -24.04
N ARG A 215 15.86 -8.58 -23.33
CA ARG A 215 16.73 -9.36 -22.44
C ARG A 215 16.09 -9.64 -21.09
N VAL A 216 15.40 -8.64 -20.52
CA VAL A 216 14.75 -8.75 -19.21
C VAL A 216 13.60 -9.73 -19.24
N VAL A 217 12.81 -9.78 -20.33
CA VAL A 217 11.69 -10.71 -20.46
C VAL A 217 12.19 -12.17 -20.47
N LEU A 218 13.29 -12.48 -21.16
CA LEU A 218 13.83 -13.84 -21.17
C LEU A 218 14.30 -14.28 -19.77
N VAL A 219 15.01 -13.40 -19.07
CA VAL A 219 15.47 -13.66 -17.69
C VAL A 219 14.28 -13.79 -16.74
N ALA A 220 13.34 -12.86 -16.77
CA ALA A 220 12.19 -12.93 -15.88
C ALA A 220 11.33 -14.19 -16.17
N ALA A 221 11.17 -14.57 -17.45
CA ALA A 221 10.46 -15.80 -17.82
C ALA A 221 11.13 -17.06 -17.24
N SER A 222 12.48 -17.14 -17.23
CA SER A 222 13.18 -18.29 -16.64
C SER A 222 13.00 -18.42 -15.12
N HIS A 223 12.64 -17.33 -14.43
CA HIS A 223 12.35 -17.34 -13.00
C HIS A 223 10.87 -17.60 -12.66
N LEU A 224 10.01 -17.80 -13.65
CA LEU A 224 8.64 -18.26 -13.37
C LEU A 224 8.61 -19.71 -12.83
N ASP A 225 9.67 -20.49 -13.04
CA ASP A 225 9.84 -21.84 -12.51
C ASP A 225 10.82 -21.91 -11.34
N ASP A 226 11.15 -20.75 -10.72
CA ASP A 226 12.00 -20.71 -9.52
C ASP A 226 11.37 -21.55 -8.39
N PRO A 227 12.13 -22.38 -7.65
CA PRO A 227 11.58 -23.15 -6.54
C PRO A 227 10.88 -22.27 -5.47
N GLU A 228 11.34 -21.03 -5.31
CA GLU A 228 10.84 -20.12 -4.29
C GLU A 228 9.75 -19.20 -4.86
N TRP A 229 8.57 -19.24 -4.27
CA TRP A 229 7.40 -18.50 -4.74
C TRP A 229 7.65 -16.98 -4.85
N VAL A 230 8.44 -16.41 -3.96
CA VAL A 230 8.72 -14.96 -3.97
C VAL A 230 9.46 -14.55 -5.26
N ALA A 231 10.39 -15.38 -5.72
CA ALA A 231 11.08 -15.14 -7.00
C ALA A 231 10.11 -15.28 -8.18
N ARG A 232 9.24 -16.33 -8.20
CA ARG A 232 8.18 -16.48 -9.22
C ARG A 232 7.24 -15.27 -9.26
N ALA A 233 6.79 -14.78 -8.08
CA ALA A 233 5.91 -13.64 -7.98
C ALA A 233 6.54 -12.34 -8.52
N TYR A 234 7.82 -12.10 -8.20
CA TYR A 234 8.56 -10.95 -8.74
C TYR A 234 8.90 -11.11 -10.22
N ALA A 235 9.13 -12.31 -10.71
CA ALA A 235 9.29 -12.61 -12.14
C ALA A 235 8.01 -12.21 -12.92
N ALA A 236 6.85 -12.69 -12.47
CA ALA A 236 5.56 -12.31 -13.07
C ALA A 236 5.34 -10.78 -13.05
N ARG A 237 5.63 -10.14 -11.93
CA ARG A 237 5.53 -8.70 -11.79
C ARG A 237 6.48 -7.96 -12.75
N THR A 238 7.72 -8.39 -12.87
CA THR A 238 8.72 -7.81 -13.78
C THR A 238 8.24 -7.92 -15.23
N LEU A 239 7.73 -9.07 -15.65
CA LEU A 239 7.15 -9.25 -16.98
C LEU A 239 6.02 -8.27 -17.26
N GLY A 240 5.12 -8.05 -16.31
CA GLY A 240 4.06 -7.07 -16.41
C GLY A 240 4.59 -5.64 -16.61
N ARG A 241 5.63 -5.26 -15.87
CA ARG A 241 6.24 -3.92 -15.96
C ARG A 241 6.98 -3.69 -17.27
N GLN A 242 7.55 -4.74 -17.89
CA GLN A 242 8.17 -4.63 -19.20
C GLN A 242 7.17 -4.51 -20.35
N LYS A 243 5.87 -4.78 -20.11
CA LYS A 243 4.77 -4.65 -21.07
C LYS A 243 5.01 -5.36 -22.40
N ALA A 244 5.70 -6.50 -22.39
CA ALA A 244 6.05 -7.24 -23.61
C ALA A 244 4.96 -8.28 -23.91
N PRO A 245 4.22 -8.20 -25.05
CA PRO A 245 3.12 -9.12 -25.37
C PRO A 245 3.52 -10.61 -25.37
N ARG A 246 4.75 -10.92 -25.76
CA ARG A 246 5.28 -12.30 -25.74
C ARG A 246 5.34 -12.92 -24.34
N ALA A 247 5.31 -12.11 -23.27
CA ALA A 247 5.29 -12.61 -21.90
C ALA A 247 3.95 -13.26 -21.50
N LEU A 248 2.87 -13.00 -22.23
CA LEU A 248 1.54 -13.53 -21.91
C LEU A 248 1.50 -15.06 -21.84
N SER A 249 2.16 -15.75 -22.79
CA SER A 249 2.16 -17.21 -22.81
C SER A 249 2.83 -17.83 -21.57
N TYR A 250 3.84 -17.19 -21.04
CA TYR A 250 4.51 -17.62 -19.80
C TYR A 250 3.63 -17.31 -18.57
N LEU A 251 2.96 -16.16 -18.56
CA LEU A 251 2.09 -15.76 -17.45
C LEU A 251 0.83 -16.62 -17.34
N PHE A 252 0.26 -17.08 -18.48
CA PHE A 252 -0.88 -17.99 -18.44
C PHE A 252 -0.55 -19.32 -17.75
N GLN A 253 0.68 -19.81 -17.86
CA GLN A 253 1.12 -21.01 -17.17
C GLN A 253 1.21 -20.85 -15.65
N ARG A 254 1.26 -19.61 -15.15
CA ARG A 254 1.33 -19.31 -13.70
C ARG A 254 -0.03 -18.97 -13.08
N LEU A 255 -1.11 -19.06 -13.86
CA LEU A 255 -2.47 -18.90 -13.32
C LEU A 255 -2.93 -20.13 -12.51
N ASP A 256 -2.22 -21.24 -12.62
CA ASP A 256 -2.41 -22.48 -11.87
C ASP A 256 -1.25 -22.74 -10.87
N ASP A 257 -0.58 -21.70 -10.40
CA ASP A 257 0.48 -21.82 -9.40
C ASP A 257 -0.12 -22.05 -8.01
N ASP A 258 0.49 -22.94 -7.23
CA ASP A 258 0.04 -23.28 -5.87
C ASP A 258 0.07 -22.07 -4.92
N GLU A 259 0.88 -21.05 -5.23
CA GLU A 259 1.09 -19.89 -4.40
C GLU A 259 0.26 -18.69 -4.85
N ILE A 260 -0.69 -18.28 -4.02
CA ILE A 260 -1.61 -17.18 -4.31
C ILE A 260 -0.91 -15.87 -4.74
N PRO A 261 0.22 -15.45 -4.12
CA PRO A 261 0.95 -14.28 -4.58
C PRO A 261 1.44 -14.36 -6.03
N VAL A 262 1.78 -15.55 -6.53
CA VAL A 262 2.22 -15.77 -7.91
C VAL A 262 1.04 -15.57 -8.86
N VAL A 263 -0.10 -16.23 -8.61
CA VAL A 263 -1.32 -16.11 -9.41
C VAL A 263 -1.79 -14.66 -9.49
N VAL A 264 -1.82 -13.95 -8.36
CA VAL A 264 -2.21 -12.53 -8.29
C VAL A 264 -1.29 -11.64 -9.11
N ASN A 265 0.03 -11.87 -9.06
CA ASN A 265 0.98 -11.09 -9.86
C ASN A 265 0.89 -11.45 -11.36
N ALA A 266 0.65 -12.71 -11.72
CA ALA A 266 0.41 -13.11 -13.10
C ALA A 266 -0.83 -12.43 -13.67
N LEU A 267 -1.96 -12.41 -12.94
CA LEU A 267 -3.17 -11.69 -13.34
C LEU A 267 -2.91 -10.18 -13.56
N ARG A 268 -2.24 -9.53 -12.62
CA ARG A 268 -1.87 -8.11 -12.75
C ARG A 268 -0.91 -7.84 -13.92
N ALA A 269 0.00 -8.76 -14.18
CA ALA A 269 0.89 -8.65 -15.32
C ALA A 269 0.12 -8.79 -16.65
N ILE A 270 -0.82 -9.74 -16.73
CA ILE A 270 -1.72 -9.89 -17.88
C ILE A 270 -2.51 -8.60 -18.11
N GLN A 271 -3.06 -7.98 -17.05
CA GLN A 271 -3.77 -6.70 -17.14
C GLN A 271 -2.92 -5.59 -17.76
N LEU A 272 -1.61 -5.54 -17.42
CA LEU A 272 -0.69 -4.51 -17.91
C LEU A 272 -0.23 -4.74 -19.36
N ILE A 273 -0.27 -5.99 -19.84
CA ILE A 273 0.29 -6.41 -21.13
C ILE A 273 -0.79 -6.61 -22.18
N ALA A 274 -1.99 -7.09 -21.78
CA ALA A 274 -3.06 -7.43 -22.70
C ALA A 274 -3.43 -6.26 -23.64
N ASP A 275 -3.53 -6.54 -24.92
CA ASP A 275 -3.82 -5.58 -25.98
C ASP A 275 -4.74 -6.19 -27.07
N SER A 276 -4.85 -5.53 -28.21
CA SER A 276 -5.65 -5.99 -29.35
C SER A 276 -5.19 -7.32 -29.99
N THR A 277 -4.00 -7.82 -29.66
CA THR A 277 -3.48 -9.09 -30.16
C THR A 277 -3.69 -10.26 -29.18
N SER A 278 -4.12 -9.98 -27.97
CA SER A 278 -4.15 -10.90 -26.82
C SER A 278 -5.43 -11.77 -26.78
N LYS A 279 -5.72 -12.52 -27.86
CA LYS A 279 -6.97 -13.27 -28.08
C LYS A 279 -7.35 -14.26 -26.96
N ARG A 280 -6.36 -14.88 -26.32
CA ARG A 280 -6.57 -15.89 -25.26
C ARG A 280 -6.86 -15.29 -23.89
N SER A 281 -6.52 -14.04 -23.63
CA SER A 281 -6.47 -13.46 -22.28
C SER A 281 -7.80 -13.57 -21.55
N LEU A 282 -8.93 -13.36 -22.21
CA LEU A 282 -10.25 -13.46 -21.59
C LEU A 282 -10.55 -14.91 -21.15
N GLY A 283 -10.32 -15.89 -22.04
CA GLY A 283 -10.56 -17.30 -21.74
C GLY A 283 -9.70 -17.86 -20.60
N GLU A 284 -8.48 -17.36 -20.45
CA GLU A 284 -7.57 -17.78 -19.38
C GLU A 284 -7.92 -17.15 -18.02
N VAL A 285 -8.53 -15.97 -18.01
CA VAL A 285 -8.85 -15.25 -16.77
C VAL A 285 -10.21 -15.66 -16.19
N VAL A 286 -11.21 -15.91 -17.03
CA VAL A 286 -12.60 -16.18 -16.60
C VAL A 286 -12.71 -17.36 -15.61
N PRO A 287 -12.02 -18.50 -15.79
CA PRO A 287 -12.09 -19.61 -14.85
C PRO A 287 -11.66 -19.24 -13.42
N LEU A 288 -10.80 -18.23 -13.27
CA LEU A 288 -10.30 -17.80 -11.96
C LEU A 288 -11.33 -17.06 -11.11
N LEU A 289 -12.49 -16.71 -11.67
CA LEU A 289 -13.65 -16.28 -10.87
C LEU A 289 -14.13 -17.39 -9.94
N GLY A 290 -13.96 -18.67 -10.32
CA GLY A 290 -14.30 -19.83 -9.48
C GLY A 290 -13.18 -20.29 -8.54
N HIS A 291 -12.08 -19.56 -8.45
CA HIS A 291 -10.93 -19.96 -7.63
C HIS A 291 -11.29 -20.00 -6.13
N TRP A 292 -10.75 -20.97 -5.38
CA TRP A 292 -11.07 -21.15 -3.96
C TRP A 292 -10.66 -19.95 -3.09
N HIS A 293 -9.56 -19.22 -3.43
CA HIS A 293 -9.06 -18.11 -2.65
C HIS A 293 -9.67 -16.77 -3.12
N PRO A 294 -10.26 -15.96 -2.21
CA PRO A 294 -10.95 -14.71 -2.58
C PRO A 294 -10.03 -13.70 -3.27
N TYR A 295 -8.74 -13.65 -2.92
CA TYR A 295 -7.78 -12.74 -3.55
C TYR A 295 -7.59 -12.99 -5.04
N VAL A 296 -7.66 -14.24 -5.47
CA VAL A 296 -7.60 -14.58 -6.90
C VAL A 296 -8.91 -14.18 -7.57
N ARG A 297 -10.07 -14.50 -6.97
CA ARG A 297 -11.38 -14.14 -7.53
C ARG A 297 -11.53 -12.63 -7.72
N VAL A 298 -11.25 -11.83 -6.67
CA VAL A 298 -11.36 -10.36 -6.77
C VAL A 298 -10.37 -9.77 -7.76
N THR A 299 -9.17 -10.34 -7.87
CA THR A 299 -8.16 -9.87 -8.84
C THR A 299 -8.62 -10.20 -10.27
N ALA A 300 -9.15 -11.40 -10.53
CA ALA A 300 -9.71 -11.77 -11.82
C ALA A 300 -10.92 -10.88 -12.18
N ALA A 301 -11.86 -10.67 -11.25
CA ALA A 301 -12.99 -9.77 -11.45
C ALA A 301 -12.57 -8.32 -11.73
N THR A 302 -11.55 -7.82 -11.02
CA THR A 302 -10.97 -6.49 -11.28
C THR A 302 -10.40 -6.39 -12.69
N LEU A 303 -9.67 -7.40 -13.13
CA LEU A 303 -9.12 -7.45 -14.47
C LEU A 303 -10.22 -7.49 -15.55
N LEU A 304 -11.29 -8.23 -15.30
CA LEU A 304 -12.46 -8.29 -16.19
C LEU A 304 -13.26 -6.97 -16.22
N ALA A 305 -13.20 -6.15 -15.18
CA ALA A 305 -13.73 -4.78 -15.23
C ALA A 305 -12.94 -3.86 -16.16
N GLU A 306 -11.66 -4.16 -16.41
CA GLU A 306 -10.81 -3.37 -17.29
C GLU A 306 -10.97 -3.77 -18.77
N ARG A 307 -10.70 -2.82 -19.68
CA ARG A 307 -10.94 -3.00 -21.12
C ARG A 307 -9.95 -3.97 -21.84
N PRO A 308 -8.67 -4.02 -21.51
CA PRO A 308 -7.67 -4.67 -22.37
C PRO A 308 -7.97 -6.14 -22.75
N VAL A 309 -8.36 -6.96 -21.79
CA VAL A 309 -8.61 -8.41 -22.03
C VAL A 309 -9.81 -8.70 -22.94
N TRP A 310 -10.71 -7.73 -23.11
CA TRP A 310 -11.90 -7.87 -23.95
C TRP A 310 -11.66 -7.53 -25.42
N VAL A 311 -10.60 -6.76 -25.73
CA VAL A 311 -10.44 -6.13 -27.06
C VAL A 311 -10.31 -7.17 -28.16
N ALA A 312 -9.53 -8.22 -27.92
CA ALA A 312 -9.25 -9.28 -28.91
C ALA A 312 -10.14 -10.53 -28.73
N ALA A 313 -11.02 -10.56 -27.74
CA ALA A 313 -11.84 -11.74 -27.43
C ALA A 313 -12.93 -11.99 -28.49
N ASP A 314 -13.14 -13.26 -28.85
CA ASP A 314 -14.24 -13.69 -29.71
C ASP A 314 -15.61 -13.67 -28.99
N SER A 315 -16.68 -13.87 -29.74
CA SER A 315 -18.04 -13.81 -29.21
C SER A 315 -18.34 -14.91 -28.19
N VAL A 316 -17.77 -16.11 -28.36
CA VAL A 316 -17.98 -17.26 -27.46
C VAL A 316 -17.32 -16.99 -26.11
N SER A 317 -16.04 -16.54 -26.13
CA SER A 317 -15.31 -16.16 -24.93
C SER A 317 -15.99 -15.01 -24.18
N ARG A 318 -16.56 -14.03 -24.89
CA ARG A 318 -17.31 -12.94 -24.27
C ARG A 318 -18.61 -13.44 -23.62
N ALA A 319 -19.36 -14.30 -24.27
CA ALA A 319 -20.58 -14.87 -23.71
C ALA A 319 -20.30 -15.65 -22.42
N ALA A 320 -19.32 -16.55 -22.46
CA ALA A 320 -18.88 -17.30 -21.29
C ALA A 320 -18.43 -16.39 -20.12
N ALA A 321 -17.73 -15.29 -20.43
CA ALA A 321 -17.33 -14.32 -19.43
C ALA A 321 -18.54 -13.62 -18.78
N PHE A 322 -19.55 -13.21 -19.56
CA PHE A 322 -20.77 -12.61 -19.01
C PHE A 322 -21.55 -13.59 -18.15
N ASP A 323 -21.64 -14.85 -18.54
CA ASP A 323 -22.34 -15.86 -17.74
C ASP A 323 -21.60 -16.13 -16.42
N SER A 324 -20.28 -16.26 -16.45
CA SER A 324 -19.46 -16.41 -15.25
C SER A 324 -19.58 -15.18 -14.32
N LEU A 325 -19.53 -13.96 -14.85
CA LEU A 325 -19.71 -12.73 -14.05
C LEU A 325 -21.09 -12.69 -13.39
N ARG A 326 -22.18 -13.12 -14.09
CA ARG A 326 -23.54 -13.20 -13.51
C ARG A 326 -23.61 -14.19 -12.35
N VAL A 327 -22.95 -15.34 -12.45
CA VAL A 327 -22.89 -16.33 -11.37
C VAL A 327 -22.24 -15.71 -10.13
N HIS A 328 -21.12 -14.97 -10.31
CA HIS A 328 -20.33 -14.41 -9.22
C HIS A 328 -20.86 -13.06 -8.67
N LEU A 329 -22.02 -12.58 -9.15
CA LEU A 329 -22.81 -11.54 -8.45
C LEU A 329 -23.29 -12.00 -7.06
N LYS A 330 -23.25 -13.31 -6.79
CA LYS A 330 -23.62 -13.94 -5.52
C LYS A 330 -22.40 -14.50 -4.77
N ASP A 331 -21.18 -14.08 -5.13
CA ASP A 331 -19.96 -14.53 -4.47
C ASP A 331 -20.01 -14.26 -2.96
N SER A 332 -19.38 -15.11 -2.18
CA SER A 332 -19.27 -14.92 -0.72
C SER A 332 -18.45 -13.68 -0.36
N ASP A 333 -17.45 -13.31 -1.20
CA ASP A 333 -16.62 -12.12 -1.01
C ASP A 333 -17.30 -10.87 -1.58
N PRO A 334 -17.59 -9.84 -0.75
CA PRO A 334 -18.24 -8.61 -1.18
C PRO A 334 -17.50 -7.86 -2.29
N ALA A 335 -16.17 -7.82 -2.21
CA ALA A 335 -15.36 -7.14 -3.21
C ALA A 335 -15.47 -7.83 -4.58
N THR A 336 -15.50 -9.16 -4.61
CA THR A 336 -15.71 -9.93 -5.84
C THR A 336 -17.09 -9.64 -6.43
N ARG A 337 -18.18 -9.63 -5.62
CA ARG A 337 -19.53 -9.26 -6.11
C ARG A 337 -19.53 -7.87 -6.76
N GLY A 338 -18.93 -6.89 -6.07
CA GLY A 338 -18.84 -5.51 -6.55
C GLY A 338 -18.11 -5.41 -7.89
N MET A 339 -16.95 -6.07 -8.02
CA MET A 339 -16.17 -6.05 -9.25
C MET A 339 -16.87 -6.77 -10.42
N CYS A 340 -17.59 -7.87 -10.16
CA CYS A 340 -18.38 -8.55 -11.18
C CYS A 340 -19.53 -7.67 -11.69
N ALA A 341 -20.26 -7.00 -10.79
CA ALA A 341 -21.29 -6.03 -11.16
C ALA A 341 -20.72 -4.87 -11.98
N ARG A 342 -19.59 -4.32 -11.54
CA ARG A 342 -18.85 -3.27 -12.27
C ARG A 342 -18.47 -3.73 -13.68
N ALA A 343 -17.93 -4.93 -13.83
CA ALA A 343 -17.54 -5.47 -15.13
C ALA A 343 -18.74 -5.61 -16.07
N LEU A 344 -19.86 -6.15 -15.59
CA LEU A 344 -21.08 -6.28 -16.38
C LEU A 344 -21.63 -4.93 -16.82
N LEU A 345 -21.76 -3.97 -15.90
CA LEU A 345 -22.27 -2.63 -16.19
C LEU A 345 -21.40 -1.88 -17.21
N LEU A 346 -20.08 -1.95 -17.08
CA LEU A 346 -19.15 -1.31 -18.02
C LEU A 346 -19.19 -1.94 -19.43
N ARG A 347 -19.59 -3.21 -19.56
CA ARG A 347 -19.57 -3.93 -20.84
C ARG A 347 -20.94 -3.99 -21.53
N LEU A 348 -22.00 -4.12 -20.77
CA LEU A 348 -23.38 -4.30 -21.26
C LEU A 348 -24.27 -3.08 -21.03
N GLY A 349 -23.80 -2.09 -20.26
CA GLY A 349 -24.59 -0.88 -19.97
C GLY A 349 -25.92 -1.20 -19.30
N SER A 350 -27.00 -0.59 -19.79
CA SER A 350 -28.36 -0.75 -19.24
C SER A 350 -28.89 -2.18 -19.28
N GLU A 351 -28.40 -3.05 -20.18
CA GLU A 351 -28.78 -4.47 -20.22
C GLU A 351 -28.36 -5.23 -18.96
N ALA A 352 -27.26 -4.81 -18.32
CA ALA A 352 -26.79 -5.43 -17.10
C ALA A 352 -27.46 -4.90 -15.83
N LEU A 353 -28.20 -3.79 -15.90
CA LEU A 353 -28.67 -3.06 -14.71
C LEU A 353 -29.56 -3.94 -13.82
N ALA A 354 -30.51 -4.68 -14.42
CA ALA A 354 -31.37 -5.57 -13.66
C ALA A 354 -30.63 -6.67 -12.91
N ALA A 355 -29.58 -7.24 -13.51
CA ALA A 355 -28.75 -8.26 -12.88
C ALA A 355 -27.81 -7.67 -11.81
N ALA A 356 -27.27 -6.47 -12.03
CA ALA A 356 -26.34 -5.79 -11.11
C ALA A 356 -27.06 -5.13 -9.92
N LYS A 357 -28.36 -4.84 -10.02
CA LYS A 357 -29.15 -4.13 -9.00
C LYS A 357 -29.02 -4.74 -7.60
N PRO A 358 -29.11 -6.06 -7.38
CA PRO A 358 -28.95 -6.64 -6.05
C PRO A 358 -27.58 -6.32 -5.42
N VAL A 359 -26.52 -6.14 -6.21
CA VAL A 359 -25.19 -5.79 -5.71
C VAL A 359 -25.08 -4.27 -5.47
N LEU A 360 -25.70 -3.45 -6.30
CA LEU A 360 -25.79 -2.00 -6.09
C LEU A 360 -26.58 -1.65 -4.80
N GLU A 361 -27.45 -2.55 -4.36
CA GLU A 361 -28.28 -2.45 -3.14
C GLU A 361 -27.83 -3.43 -2.04
N ASP A 362 -26.64 -4.03 -2.18
CA ASP A 362 -26.11 -5.04 -1.24
C ASP A 362 -26.06 -4.50 0.20
N ALA A 363 -26.29 -5.38 1.17
CA ALA A 363 -26.17 -5.05 2.59
C ALA A 363 -24.74 -4.67 2.95
N ASP A 364 -23.74 -5.25 2.26
CA ASP A 364 -22.33 -4.92 2.44
C ASP A 364 -21.95 -3.68 1.61
N VAL A 365 -21.48 -2.65 2.30
CA VAL A 365 -21.10 -1.38 1.67
C VAL A 365 -19.96 -1.52 0.66
N TYR A 366 -19.04 -2.49 0.85
CA TYR A 366 -17.89 -2.69 -0.05
C TYR A 366 -18.31 -3.34 -1.37
N ALA A 367 -19.35 -4.20 -1.37
CA ALA A 367 -19.95 -4.67 -2.62
C ALA A 367 -20.58 -3.51 -3.39
N ARG A 368 -21.35 -2.65 -2.70
CA ARG A 368 -21.98 -1.47 -3.30
C ARG A 368 -20.97 -0.53 -3.92
N ILE A 369 -19.98 -0.05 -3.14
CA ILE A 369 -18.99 0.91 -3.66
C ILE A 369 -18.09 0.32 -4.75
N GLY A 370 -17.85 -0.99 -4.72
CA GLY A 370 -17.14 -1.69 -5.79
C GLY A 370 -17.91 -1.70 -7.11
N ALA A 371 -19.24 -1.73 -7.07
CA ALA A 371 -20.10 -1.74 -8.25
C ALA A 371 -20.36 -0.34 -8.85
N LEU A 372 -20.40 0.74 -8.01
CA LEU A 372 -20.77 2.09 -8.44
C LEU A 372 -20.00 2.62 -9.65
N PRO A 373 -18.66 2.42 -9.78
CA PRO A 373 -17.94 2.86 -10.98
C PRO A 373 -18.44 2.21 -12.28
N GLY A 374 -19.12 1.07 -12.19
CA GLY A 374 -19.75 0.40 -13.33
C GLY A 374 -20.86 1.23 -13.99
N LEU A 375 -21.49 2.14 -13.23
CA LEU A 375 -22.55 3.02 -13.75
C LEU A 375 -22.05 3.98 -14.85
N ALA A 376 -20.73 4.14 -15.00
CA ALA A 376 -20.14 4.84 -16.16
C ALA A 376 -20.45 4.15 -17.50
N GLY A 377 -20.87 2.89 -17.50
CA GLY A 377 -21.33 2.18 -18.69
C GLY A 377 -22.76 2.52 -19.13
N LEU A 378 -23.53 3.25 -18.30
CA LEU A 378 -24.92 3.65 -18.59
C LEU A 378 -24.97 5.01 -19.27
N PRO A 379 -26.10 5.37 -19.94
CA PRO A 379 -26.40 6.75 -20.27
C PRO A 379 -26.32 7.64 -19.02
N LYS A 380 -25.80 8.86 -19.17
CA LYS A 380 -25.61 9.79 -18.03
C LYS A 380 -26.90 10.07 -17.25
N THR A 381 -28.06 10.09 -17.94
CA THR A 381 -29.39 10.25 -17.33
C THR A 381 -29.73 9.13 -16.37
N ASP A 382 -29.43 7.90 -16.78
CA ASP A 382 -29.74 6.70 -15.99
C ASP A 382 -28.77 6.57 -14.79
N ALA A 383 -27.49 6.84 -15.06
CA ALA A 383 -26.46 6.91 -13.99
C ALA A 383 -26.81 8.01 -12.96
N ALA A 384 -27.28 9.18 -13.41
CA ALA A 384 -27.72 10.27 -12.53
C ALA A 384 -28.93 9.88 -11.68
N ALA A 385 -29.94 9.22 -12.29
CA ALA A 385 -31.15 8.76 -11.60
C ALA A 385 -30.81 7.76 -10.47
N TYR A 386 -29.73 7.00 -10.64
CA TYR A 386 -29.26 6.03 -9.64
C TYR A 386 -28.35 6.66 -8.57
N LEU A 387 -27.36 7.46 -8.98
CA LEU A 387 -26.34 8.01 -8.07
C LEU A 387 -26.85 9.17 -7.20
N THR A 388 -27.69 10.06 -7.76
CA THR A 388 -28.08 11.28 -7.05
C THR A 388 -28.87 10.98 -5.74
N PRO A 389 -29.82 10.01 -5.70
CA PRO A 389 -30.48 9.63 -4.45
C PRO A 389 -29.55 9.06 -3.38
N LEU A 390 -28.37 8.53 -3.78
CA LEU A 390 -27.39 8.01 -2.81
C LEU A 390 -26.70 9.10 -1.99
N LEU A 391 -26.88 10.37 -2.32
CA LEU A 391 -26.37 11.50 -1.50
C LEU A 391 -27.22 11.76 -0.25
N ASP A 392 -28.41 11.13 -0.10
CA ASP A 392 -29.29 11.32 1.06
C ASP A 392 -28.59 10.91 2.38
N ALA A 393 -28.82 11.67 3.44
CA ALA A 393 -28.20 11.48 4.74
C ALA A 393 -28.52 10.12 5.41
N LYS A 394 -29.56 9.40 4.96
CA LYS A 394 -29.91 8.05 5.43
C LYS A 394 -29.03 6.95 4.82
N VAL A 395 -28.35 7.26 3.73
CA VAL A 395 -27.43 6.32 3.06
C VAL A 395 -26.13 6.23 3.85
N PRO A 396 -25.51 5.05 3.96
CA PRO A 396 -24.21 4.91 4.65
C PRO A 396 -23.16 5.87 4.10
N LEU A 397 -22.37 6.47 5.00
CA LEU A 397 -21.34 7.48 4.68
C LEU A 397 -20.43 7.07 3.52
N THR A 398 -19.90 5.85 3.56
CA THR A 398 -19.02 5.31 2.51
C THR A 398 -19.68 5.32 1.12
N VAL A 399 -20.97 5.00 1.05
CA VAL A 399 -21.72 4.98 -0.22
C VAL A 399 -22.01 6.39 -0.70
N ARG A 400 -22.33 7.34 0.21
CA ARG A 400 -22.57 8.75 -0.11
C ARG A 400 -21.34 9.38 -0.75
N MET A 401 -20.17 9.17 -0.13
CA MET A 401 -18.89 9.65 -0.67
C MET A 401 -18.61 9.07 -2.05
N ALA A 402 -18.71 7.73 -2.19
CA ALA A 402 -18.49 7.06 -3.46
C ALA A 402 -19.48 7.54 -4.55
N ALA A 403 -20.73 7.86 -4.19
CA ALA A 403 -21.72 8.41 -5.12
C ALA A 403 -21.32 9.82 -5.58
N ALA A 404 -20.88 10.70 -4.67
CA ALA A 404 -20.41 12.03 -5.02
C ALA A 404 -19.20 11.95 -5.97
N ASP A 405 -18.23 11.10 -5.67
CA ASP A 405 -17.06 10.88 -6.51
C ASP A 405 -17.45 10.39 -7.92
N GLN A 406 -18.39 9.42 -8.00
CA GLN A 406 -18.85 8.89 -9.29
C GLN A 406 -19.66 9.92 -10.10
N LEU A 407 -20.45 10.77 -9.46
CA LEU A 407 -21.16 11.89 -10.14
C LEU A 407 -20.16 12.82 -10.81
N GLY A 408 -19.06 13.15 -10.12
CA GLY A 408 -17.94 13.92 -10.70
C GLY A 408 -17.25 13.18 -11.82
N ALA A 409 -16.79 11.95 -11.58
CA ALA A 409 -16.00 11.16 -12.52
C ALA A 409 -16.74 10.82 -13.82
N ILE A 410 -18.06 10.56 -13.76
CA ILE A 410 -18.90 10.30 -14.94
C ILE A 410 -19.24 11.62 -15.66
N GLY A 411 -19.10 12.76 -15.01
CA GLY A 411 -19.40 14.07 -15.57
C GLY A 411 -20.90 14.39 -15.58
N ILE A 412 -21.62 14.09 -14.49
CA ILE A 412 -23.07 14.27 -14.34
C ILE A 412 -23.38 15.68 -13.84
N LYS A 413 -23.46 16.65 -14.76
CA LYS A 413 -23.74 18.07 -14.42
C LYS A 413 -25.13 18.32 -13.84
N SER A 414 -26.11 17.43 -14.10
CA SER A 414 -27.45 17.56 -13.52
C SER A 414 -27.48 17.39 -11.98
N ALA A 415 -26.44 16.79 -11.39
CA ALA A 415 -26.31 16.61 -9.93
C ALA A 415 -25.64 17.80 -9.23
N ILE A 416 -25.21 18.84 -9.94
CA ILE A 416 -24.55 20.01 -9.34
C ILE A 416 -25.37 20.62 -8.17
N PRO A 417 -26.71 20.81 -8.25
CA PRO A 417 -27.46 21.35 -7.14
C PRO A 417 -27.33 20.51 -5.86
N GLN A 418 -27.38 19.19 -5.99
CA GLN A 418 -27.25 18.27 -4.85
C GLN A 418 -25.82 18.23 -4.29
N LEU A 419 -24.80 18.29 -5.17
CA LEU A 419 -23.41 18.40 -4.73
C LEU A 419 -23.13 19.74 -4.02
N ARG A 420 -23.74 20.85 -4.48
CA ARG A 420 -23.67 22.13 -3.75
C ARG A 420 -24.33 22.01 -2.37
N ALA A 421 -25.49 21.34 -2.27
CA ALA A 421 -26.13 21.08 -1.00
C ALA A 421 -25.25 20.20 -0.07
N GLY A 422 -24.49 19.28 -0.64
CA GLY A 422 -23.50 18.45 0.07
C GLY A 422 -22.36 19.23 0.73
N LEU A 423 -22.10 20.46 0.31
CA LEU A 423 -21.13 21.35 0.98
C LEU A 423 -21.59 21.80 2.38
N ASP A 424 -22.87 21.67 2.68
CA ASP A 424 -23.48 21.99 3.97
C ASP A 424 -23.73 20.75 4.84
N ASP A 425 -23.26 19.58 4.40
CA ASP A 425 -23.43 18.34 5.16
C ASP A 425 -22.70 18.39 6.51
N LYS A 426 -23.26 17.69 7.49
CA LYS A 426 -22.64 17.57 8.82
C LYS A 426 -21.45 16.61 8.86
N GLU A 427 -21.32 15.75 7.84
CA GLU A 427 -20.22 14.81 7.71
C GLU A 427 -19.08 15.43 6.87
N PRO A 428 -17.92 15.78 7.46
CA PRO A 428 -16.83 16.47 6.76
C PRO A 428 -16.36 15.74 5.49
N LEU A 429 -16.42 14.41 5.49
CA LEU A 429 -16.01 13.59 4.33
C LEU A 429 -16.99 13.71 3.15
N VAL A 430 -18.29 13.94 3.39
CA VAL A 430 -19.25 14.23 2.31
C VAL A 430 -19.02 15.63 1.75
N VAL A 431 -18.69 16.59 2.60
CA VAL A 431 -18.29 17.95 2.17
C VAL A 431 -17.08 17.87 1.25
N ALA A 432 -16.04 17.12 1.65
CA ALA A 432 -14.83 16.94 0.86
C ALA A 432 -15.11 16.29 -0.50
N ALA A 433 -15.88 15.19 -0.53
CA ALA A 433 -16.27 14.49 -1.77
C ALA A 433 -17.11 15.39 -2.69
N SER A 434 -18.04 16.17 -2.11
CA SER A 434 -18.87 17.11 -2.88
C SER A 434 -18.03 18.23 -3.50
N ALA A 435 -17.08 18.80 -2.76
CA ALA A 435 -16.15 19.80 -3.26
C ALA A 435 -15.28 19.27 -4.42
N GLY A 436 -14.72 18.06 -4.27
CA GLY A 436 -13.95 17.40 -5.32
C GLY A 436 -14.77 17.04 -6.57
N ALA A 437 -16.03 16.64 -6.38
CA ALA A 437 -16.93 16.40 -7.50
C ALA A 437 -17.26 17.69 -8.28
N LEU A 438 -17.53 18.80 -7.59
CA LEU A 438 -17.76 20.10 -8.21
C LEU A 438 -16.53 20.60 -8.96
N GLU A 439 -15.33 20.39 -8.42
CA GLU A 439 -14.06 20.66 -9.10
C GLU A 439 -13.94 19.83 -10.39
N THR A 440 -14.17 18.52 -10.31
CA THR A 440 -14.08 17.60 -11.46
C THR A 440 -15.11 17.93 -12.55
N LEU A 441 -16.29 18.45 -12.17
CA LEU A 441 -17.33 18.90 -13.10
C LEU A 441 -17.03 20.27 -13.71
N GLU A 442 -15.96 20.95 -13.28
CA GLU A 442 -15.61 22.31 -13.69
C GLU A 442 -16.76 23.30 -13.44
N ASP A 443 -17.44 23.18 -12.28
CA ASP A 443 -18.55 24.06 -11.94
C ASP A 443 -18.06 25.38 -11.33
N PHE A 444 -17.65 26.33 -12.19
CA PHE A 444 -17.14 27.65 -11.79
C PHE A 444 -18.15 28.46 -10.97
N ASP A 445 -19.45 28.24 -11.17
CA ASP A 445 -20.53 28.91 -10.44
C ASP A 445 -20.66 28.44 -9.00
N SER A 446 -19.99 27.35 -8.61
CA SER A 446 -19.93 26.87 -7.21
C SER A 446 -18.94 27.65 -6.33
N ALA A 447 -18.12 28.54 -6.89
CA ALA A 447 -17.11 29.27 -6.12
C ALA A 447 -17.69 30.02 -4.88
N PRO A 448 -18.84 30.73 -4.96
CA PRO A 448 -19.42 31.35 -3.76
C PRO A 448 -19.86 30.35 -2.69
N ALA A 449 -20.46 29.21 -3.08
CA ALA A 449 -20.86 28.15 -2.17
C ALA A 449 -19.66 27.51 -1.47
N LEU A 450 -18.57 27.23 -2.23
CA LEU A 450 -17.32 26.72 -1.66
C LEU A 450 -16.68 27.70 -0.67
N MET A 451 -16.69 29.02 -0.97
CA MET A 451 -16.19 30.04 -0.04
C MET A 451 -17.00 30.06 1.27
N SER A 452 -18.32 30.01 1.16
CA SER A 452 -19.23 29.93 2.32
C SER A 452 -18.98 28.67 3.15
N ALA A 453 -18.89 27.51 2.51
CA ALA A 453 -18.62 26.24 3.18
C ALA A 453 -17.25 26.24 3.89
N TYR A 454 -16.20 26.80 3.27
CA TYR A 454 -14.89 26.94 3.91
C TYR A 454 -14.94 27.73 5.20
N ALA A 455 -15.70 28.82 5.23
CA ALA A 455 -15.87 29.66 6.41
C ALA A 455 -16.73 28.98 7.50
N LYS A 456 -17.75 28.20 7.10
CA LYS A 456 -18.67 27.50 8.00
C LYS A 456 -18.01 26.37 8.76
N HIS A 457 -17.14 25.57 8.10
CA HIS A 457 -16.48 24.41 8.66
C HIS A 457 -15.21 24.74 9.48
N VAL A 458 -15.18 25.93 10.10
CA VAL A 458 -14.10 26.32 11.04
C VAL A 458 -14.20 25.50 12.31
N GLY A 459 -13.20 24.65 12.59
CA GLY A 459 -13.18 23.78 13.76
C GLY A 459 -13.49 22.30 13.46
N ASP A 460 -13.96 22.02 12.25
CA ASP A 460 -14.14 20.65 11.74
C ASP A 460 -12.79 20.02 11.31
N ASP A 461 -12.84 18.78 10.86
CA ASP A 461 -11.69 18.07 10.31
C ASP A 461 -11.04 18.92 9.19
N PRO A 462 -9.72 19.16 9.26
CA PRO A 462 -9.03 19.99 8.28
C PRO A 462 -9.13 19.44 6.85
N ASP A 463 -9.38 18.15 6.65
CA ASP A 463 -9.42 17.52 5.33
C ASP A 463 -10.57 18.05 4.47
N ALA A 464 -11.76 18.29 5.05
CA ALA A 464 -12.87 18.93 4.35
C ALA A 464 -12.48 20.32 3.85
N ARG A 465 -11.86 21.13 4.70
CA ARG A 465 -11.42 22.48 4.35
C ARG A 465 -10.29 22.50 3.34
N LEU A 466 -9.38 21.52 3.40
CA LEU A 466 -8.32 21.34 2.40
C LEU A 466 -8.92 21.00 1.03
N ALA A 467 -9.90 20.10 0.98
CA ALA A 467 -10.60 19.74 -0.26
C ALA A 467 -11.33 20.95 -0.86
N ILE A 468 -12.07 21.73 -0.03
CA ILE A 468 -12.74 22.96 -0.47
C ILE A 468 -11.73 23.98 -0.99
N ARG A 469 -10.60 24.16 -0.31
CA ARG A 469 -9.54 25.09 -0.75
C ARG A 469 -8.97 24.70 -2.10
N ASP A 470 -8.72 23.42 -2.31
CA ASP A 470 -8.13 22.92 -3.54
C ASP A 470 -9.12 23.06 -4.71
N ALA A 471 -10.41 22.76 -4.49
CA ALA A 471 -11.48 23.06 -5.42
C ALA A 471 -11.57 24.57 -5.75
N LEU A 472 -11.47 25.44 -4.74
CA LEU A 472 -11.43 26.88 -4.95
C LEU A 472 -10.23 27.35 -5.77
N ARG A 473 -9.06 26.75 -5.60
CA ARG A 473 -7.86 27.07 -6.40
C ARG A 473 -8.08 26.79 -7.88
N THR A 474 -8.75 25.68 -8.18
CA THR A 474 -9.07 25.30 -9.56
C THR A 474 -10.20 26.16 -10.13
N LEU A 475 -11.32 26.32 -9.39
CA LEU A 475 -12.54 26.93 -9.91
C LEU A 475 -12.56 28.48 -9.82
N ALA A 476 -11.86 29.05 -8.83
CA ALA A 476 -11.90 30.50 -8.59
C ALA A 476 -10.53 31.18 -8.64
N GLY A 477 -9.47 30.41 -8.80
CA GLY A 477 -8.09 30.85 -8.84
C GLY A 477 -7.43 30.99 -7.46
N LYS A 478 -6.10 30.86 -7.46
CA LYS A 478 -5.26 30.86 -6.24
C LYS A 478 -5.50 32.06 -5.35
N ALA A 479 -5.64 33.27 -5.89
CA ALA A 479 -5.80 34.50 -5.12
C ALA A 479 -7.05 34.48 -4.24
N LYS A 480 -8.19 33.97 -4.77
CA LYS A 480 -9.44 33.84 -4.00
C LYS A 480 -9.32 32.77 -2.92
N ALA A 481 -8.74 31.62 -3.23
CA ALA A 481 -8.51 30.55 -2.27
C ALA A 481 -7.61 31.01 -1.11
N ASP A 482 -6.49 31.66 -1.42
CA ASP A 482 -5.56 32.21 -0.41
C ASP A 482 -6.21 33.30 0.44
N SER A 483 -7.11 34.11 -0.14
CA SER A 483 -7.87 35.14 0.60
C SER A 483 -8.81 34.53 1.65
N VAL A 484 -9.54 33.45 1.27
CA VAL A 484 -10.44 32.74 2.19
C VAL A 484 -9.66 32.01 3.28
N GLU A 485 -8.55 31.36 2.92
CA GLU A 485 -7.66 30.71 3.87
C GLU A 485 -7.05 31.70 4.88
N LYS A 486 -6.66 32.89 4.41
CA LYS A 486 -6.17 33.97 5.29
C LYS A 486 -7.24 34.51 6.23
N ALA A 487 -8.49 34.63 5.77
CA ALA A 487 -9.61 35.06 6.59
C ALA A 487 -10.02 34.02 7.65
N HIS A 488 -9.91 32.73 7.30
CA HIS A 488 -10.30 31.60 8.14
C HIS A 488 -9.18 30.56 8.18
N PRO A 489 -8.04 30.82 8.84
CA PRO A 489 -6.88 29.93 8.78
C PRO A 489 -7.19 28.57 9.41
N ILE A 490 -6.68 27.49 8.80
CA ILE A 490 -6.64 26.16 9.41
C ILE A 490 -5.58 26.26 10.51
N ARG A 491 -6.00 26.14 11.77
CA ARG A 491 -5.08 26.15 12.90
C ARG A 491 -4.70 24.71 13.24
N ALA A 492 -3.41 24.40 13.18
CA ALA A 492 -2.92 23.16 13.74
C ALA A 492 -3.25 23.09 15.24
N PRO A 493 -3.72 21.96 15.77
CA PRO A 493 -3.94 21.79 17.18
C PRO A 493 -2.65 22.09 17.95
N LYS A 494 -2.76 22.82 19.06
CA LYS A 494 -1.61 23.13 19.91
C LYS A 494 -1.14 21.84 20.58
N VAL A 495 0.07 21.39 20.24
CA VAL A 495 0.67 20.21 20.85
C VAL A 495 1.11 20.57 22.27
N THR A 496 0.69 19.75 23.25
CA THR A 496 1.17 19.84 24.62
C THR A 496 2.15 18.69 24.87
N TYR A 497 3.41 19.01 25.07
CA TYR A 497 4.44 18.03 25.35
C TYR A 497 4.45 17.63 26.82
N THR A 498 4.13 16.38 27.12
CA THR A 498 4.17 15.80 28.47
C THR A 498 5.62 15.64 28.95
N ALA A 499 5.81 15.41 30.25
CA ALA A 499 7.14 15.20 30.84
C ALA A 499 7.83 13.95 30.27
N ASP A 500 7.05 12.93 29.91
CA ASP A 500 7.52 11.65 29.32
C ASP A 500 7.55 11.67 27.78
N PHE A 501 7.39 12.85 27.15
CA PHE A 501 7.45 12.97 25.70
C PHE A 501 8.82 12.49 25.18
N GLY A 502 8.83 11.58 24.20
CA GLY A 502 10.03 10.92 23.71
C GLY A 502 10.40 9.62 24.44
N GLN A 503 9.81 9.32 25.60
CA GLN A 503 10.04 8.05 26.29
C GLN A 503 9.26 6.91 25.61
N PRO A 504 9.85 5.70 25.49
CA PRO A 504 9.16 4.54 24.95
C PRO A 504 7.96 4.12 25.78
N SER A 505 6.92 3.58 25.12
CA SER A 505 5.77 2.96 25.79
C SER A 505 6.20 1.75 26.64
N LYS A 506 5.51 1.50 27.76
CA LYS A 506 5.64 0.27 28.55
C LYS A 506 4.89 -0.90 27.92
N VAL A 507 3.90 -0.66 27.07
CA VAL A 507 3.16 -1.69 26.33
C VAL A 507 4.05 -2.28 25.26
N ARG A 508 4.16 -3.62 25.19
CA ARG A 508 5.08 -4.31 24.29
C ARG A 508 4.46 -4.82 23.00
N GLY A 509 3.15 -4.97 22.97
CA GLY A 509 2.44 -5.51 21.81
C GLY A 509 0.94 -5.39 21.94
N ALA A 510 0.23 -6.01 21.02
CA ALA A 510 -1.23 -6.13 21.05
C ALA A 510 -1.69 -7.40 20.35
N VAL A 511 -2.87 -7.90 20.72
CA VAL A 511 -3.61 -8.89 19.96
C VAL A 511 -4.76 -8.17 19.25
N ILE A 512 -4.82 -8.30 17.94
CA ILE A 512 -5.89 -7.77 17.10
C ILE A 512 -6.83 -8.95 16.84
N HIS A 513 -7.98 -8.97 17.51
CA HIS A 513 -9.02 -9.98 17.33
C HIS A 513 -9.87 -9.61 16.12
N THR A 514 -9.96 -10.51 15.14
CA THR A 514 -10.74 -10.32 13.95
C THR A 514 -11.74 -11.45 13.71
N ALA A 515 -12.71 -11.22 12.81
CA ALA A 515 -13.61 -12.28 12.40
C ALA A 515 -12.91 -13.45 11.67
N SER A 516 -11.67 -13.26 11.19
CA SER A 516 -10.85 -14.28 10.53
C SER A 516 -9.86 -14.99 11.46
N GLY A 517 -9.77 -14.55 12.73
CA GLY A 517 -8.83 -15.04 13.75
C GLY A 517 -7.99 -13.92 14.36
N ASP A 518 -7.04 -14.30 15.20
CA ASP A 518 -6.21 -13.39 15.97
C ASP A 518 -4.88 -13.11 15.28
N VAL A 519 -4.45 -11.83 15.33
CA VAL A 519 -3.14 -11.39 14.87
C VAL A 519 -2.42 -10.73 16.03
N GLU A 520 -1.33 -11.35 16.52
CA GLU A 520 -0.50 -10.78 17.58
C GLU A 520 0.64 -9.98 16.98
N ILE A 521 0.79 -8.74 17.45
CA ILE A 521 1.84 -7.82 17.01
C ILE A 521 2.75 -7.41 18.17
N GLN A 522 4.04 -7.26 17.87
CA GLN A 522 5.07 -6.75 18.79
C GLN A 522 5.53 -5.37 18.35
N PHE A 523 5.55 -4.40 19.29
CA PHE A 523 5.90 -3.00 18.99
C PHE A 523 7.41 -2.76 18.93
N TYR A 524 7.81 -1.89 17.99
CA TYR A 524 9.13 -1.27 17.92
C TYR A 524 9.12 0.03 18.73
N ARG A 525 9.10 -0.11 20.05
CA ARG A 525 8.88 0.96 21.03
C ARG A 525 9.93 2.07 21.02
N VAL A 526 11.13 1.76 20.57
CA VAL A 526 12.28 2.67 20.50
C VAL A 526 12.38 3.36 19.15
N GLU A 527 12.12 2.62 18.10
CA GLU A 527 12.22 3.08 16.72
C GLU A 527 11.04 3.94 16.29
N ALA A 528 9.88 3.79 16.95
CA ALA A 528 8.64 4.48 16.60
C ALA A 528 7.85 4.91 17.85
N VAL A 529 8.50 5.69 18.70
CA VAL A 529 8.02 6.06 20.06
C VAL A 529 6.63 6.68 20.04
N GLN A 530 6.43 7.73 19.25
CA GLN A 530 5.17 8.47 19.22
C GLN A 530 4.08 7.69 18.47
N THR A 531 4.45 6.98 17.42
CA THR A 531 3.53 6.12 16.67
C THR A 531 2.98 5.00 17.54
N VAL A 532 3.84 4.33 18.33
CA VAL A 532 3.41 3.30 19.27
C VAL A 532 2.54 3.89 20.38
N LYS A 533 2.94 5.03 20.98
CA LYS A 533 2.11 5.70 22.01
C LYS A 533 0.74 6.10 21.46
N ASN A 534 0.69 6.60 20.23
CA ASN A 534 -0.55 6.95 19.57
C ASN A 534 -1.45 5.72 19.35
N PHE A 535 -0.90 4.63 18.80
CA PHE A 535 -1.67 3.39 18.62
C PHE A 535 -2.19 2.86 19.97
N VAL A 536 -1.36 2.82 21.00
CA VAL A 536 -1.74 2.39 22.36
C VAL A 536 -2.85 3.25 22.93
N ALA A 537 -2.73 4.58 22.81
CA ALA A 537 -3.75 5.51 23.33
C ALA A 537 -5.11 5.39 22.59
N LEU A 538 -5.07 5.10 21.29
CA LEU A 538 -6.27 4.84 20.50
C LEU A 538 -6.90 3.48 20.89
N ALA A 539 -6.11 2.42 21.00
CA ALA A 539 -6.57 1.10 21.42
C ALA A 539 -7.17 1.09 22.82
N GLN A 540 -6.56 1.83 23.79
CA GLN A 540 -7.09 1.98 25.17
C GLN A 540 -8.50 2.60 25.20
N ARG A 541 -8.86 3.38 24.20
CA ARG A 541 -10.19 4.00 24.08
C ARG A 541 -11.17 3.15 23.25
N GLY A 542 -10.76 1.95 22.83
CA GLY A 542 -11.57 1.12 21.96
C GLY A 542 -11.76 1.68 20.55
N TYR A 543 -10.86 2.55 20.09
CA TYR A 543 -10.99 3.27 18.81
C TYR A 543 -11.05 2.36 17.59
N PHE A 544 -10.41 1.19 17.67
CA PHE A 544 -10.36 0.21 16.59
C PHE A 544 -11.47 -0.84 16.68
N ASP A 545 -12.20 -0.91 17.81
CA ASP A 545 -13.20 -1.94 18.06
C ASP A 545 -14.41 -1.73 17.14
N GLY A 546 -14.75 -2.73 16.36
CA GLY A 546 -15.85 -2.68 15.37
C GLY A 546 -15.45 -2.07 14.02
N SER A 547 -14.22 -1.52 13.85
CA SER A 547 -13.72 -1.06 12.57
C SER A 547 -13.54 -2.23 11.58
N ALA A 548 -13.34 -1.95 10.31
CA ALA A 548 -13.22 -2.96 9.29
C ALA A 548 -12.04 -2.67 8.36
N PHE A 549 -11.33 -3.72 7.95
CA PHE A 549 -10.28 -3.59 6.94
C PHE A 549 -10.88 -3.01 5.65
N HIS A 550 -10.89 -1.69 5.57
CA HIS A 550 -11.50 -0.94 4.46
C HIS A 550 -10.74 -1.09 3.15
N ARG A 551 -9.46 -1.47 3.21
CA ARG A 551 -8.62 -1.68 2.04
C ARG A 551 -7.80 -2.96 2.18
N VAL A 552 -7.99 -3.87 1.24
CA VAL A 552 -7.19 -5.09 1.11
C VAL A 552 -6.66 -5.15 -0.31
N VAL A 553 -5.34 -5.15 -0.45
CA VAL A 553 -4.68 -5.29 -1.74
C VAL A 553 -3.88 -6.58 -1.73
N PRO A 554 -4.36 -7.62 -2.41
CA PRO A 554 -3.69 -8.93 -2.43
C PRO A 554 -2.20 -8.81 -2.76
N ASN A 555 -1.36 -9.59 -2.07
CA ASN A 555 0.11 -9.56 -2.19
C ASN A 555 0.75 -8.16 -1.97
N PHE A 556 0.07 -7.27 -1.27
CA PHE A 556 0.61 -5.98 -0.86
C PHE A 556 0.34 -5.73 0.61
N VAL A 557 -0.85 -5.25 0.97
CA VAL A 557 -1.21 -4.91 2.36
C VAL A 557 -2.68 -5.17 2.67
N ILE A 558 -2.97 -5.37 3.96
CA ILE A 558 -4.28 -5.11 4.57
C ILE A 558 -4.19 -3.81 5.36
N GLN A 559 -5.21 -2.97 5.31
CA GLN A 559 -5.21 -1.63 5.94
C GLN A 559 -6.51 -1.38 6.68
N ASP A 560 -6.39 -0.90 7.92
CA ASP A 560 -7.48 -0.47 8.80
C ASP A 560 -7.06 0.75 9.64
N GLY A 561 -7.84 1.05 10.69
CA GLY A 561 -7.65 2.20 11.58
C GLY A 561 -8.46 3.42 11.19
N ASP A 562 -9.41 3.26 10.26
CA ASP A 562 -10.45 4.24 9.93
C ASP A 562 -11.82 3.76 10.44
N PRO A 563 -12.36 4.30 11.54
CA PRO A 563 -13.64 3.88 12.07
C PRO A 563 -14.82 4.19 11.13
N THR A 564 -14.63 5.05 10.14
CA THR A 564 -15.67 5.36 9.14
C THR A 564 -15.70 4.33 8.00
N GLY A 565 -14.64 3.53 7.84
CA GLY A 565 -14.49 2.53 6.78
C GLY A 565 -14.38 3.11 5.37
N THR A 566 -14.14 4.41 5.23
CA THR A 566 -14.05 5.11 3.95
C THR A 566 -12.64 5.12 3.36
N GLY A 567 -11.62 4.95 4.21
CA GLY A 567 -10.22 5.16 3.88
C GLY A 567 -9.75 6.62 4.05
N ALA A 568 -10.66 7.53 4.33
CA ALA A 568 -10.36 8.95 4.54
C ALA A 568 -10.53 9.41 6.00
N GLY A 569 -11.16 8.59 6.86
CA GLY A 569 -11.35 8.92 8.28
C GLY A 569 -10.08 8.79 9.10
N GLY A 570 -10.06 9.49 10.25
CA GLY A 570 -8.91 9.52 11.16
C GLY A 570 -9.30 10.03 12.55
N PRO A 571 -8.32 10.23 13.45
CA PRO A 571 -8.55 10.60 14.84
C PRO A 571 -8.77 12.10 15.05
N GLY A 572 -8.84 12.91 13.98
CA GLY A 572 -8.96 14.37 14.03
C GLY A 572 -7.63 15.09 14.28
N TYR A 573 -6.49 14.38 14.21
CA TYR A 573 -5.15 14.94 14.31
C TYR A 573 -4.13 14.10 13.53
N THR A 574 -2.95 14.65 13.30
CA THR A 574 -1.85 13.93 12.67
C THR A 574 -0.65 13.80 13.59
N ILE A 575 0.15 12.76 13.38
CA ILE A 575 1.43 12.53 14.04
C ILE A 575 2.59 12.57 13.02
N ARG A 576 3.77 12.86 13.52
CA ARG A 576 4.98 12.94 12.68
C ARG A 576 5.49 11.57 12.29
N CYS A 577 6.07 11.49 11.08
CA CYS A 577 6.72 10.29 10.62
C CYS A 577 7.98 9.99 11.43
N GLU A 578 8.11 8.76 11.90
CA GLU A 578 9.29 8.24 12.61
C GLU A 578 10.01 7.22 11.72
N TYR A 579 10.47 7.66 10.54
CA TYR A 579 11.19 6.78 9.61
C TYR A 579 12.36 6.10 10.31
N ASN A 580 12.50 4.78 10.09
CA ASN A 580 13.51 3.95 10.72
C ASN A 580 14.15 2.99 9.71
N ARG A 581 15.20 2.27 10.15
CA ARG A 581 15.99 1.37 9.32
C ARG A 581 15.37 -0.01 9.10
N ILE A 582 14.21 -0.27 9.69
CA ILE A 582 13.51 -1.55 9.56
C ILE A 582 12.98 -1.67 8.13
N ARG A 583 13.02 -2.88 7.58
CA ARG A 583 12.56 -3.18 6.23
C ARG A 583 11.15 -3.72 6.25
N TYR A 584 10.39 -3.41 5.21
CA TYR A 584 9.07 -3.98 4.98
C TYR A 584 9.19 -5.40 4.41
N GLU A 585 9.35 -6.37 5.28
CA GLU A 585 9.20 -7.80 5.02
C GLU A 585 7.74 -8.24 5.29
N PRO A 586 7.33 -9.50 5.05
CA PRO A 586 5.98 -9.95 5.40
C PRO A 586 5.67 -9.75 6.88
N GLY A 587 4.46 -9.30 7.20
CA GLY A 587 4.01 -9.10 8.59
C GLY A 587 4.49 -7.81 9.26
N MET A 588 5.11 -6.89 8.53
CA MET A 588 5.45 -5.59 9.10
C MET A 588 4.23 -4.69 9.17
N VAL A 589 4.09 -4.00 10.31
CA VAL A 589 2.99 -3.07 10.57
C VAL A 589 3.49 -1.64 10.39
N GLY A 590 2.90 -0.93 9.43
CA GLY A 590 3.29 0.44 9.09
C GLY A 590 2.15 1.44 9.28
N MET A 591 2.50 2.70 9.60
CA MET A 591 1.55 3.81 9.63
C MET A 591 1.19 4.23 8.21
N ALA A 592 -0.10 4.25 7.88
CA ALA A 592 -0.57 4.73 6.59
C ALA A 592 -0.48 6.26 6.51
N LEU A 593 -0.13 6.78 5.34
CA LEU A 593 0.13 8.20 5.09
C LEU A 593 -0.47 8.63 3.76
N SER A 594 -1.02 9.83 3.70
CA SER A 594 -1.36 10.57 2.47
C SER A 594 -0.24 11.52 2.03
N GLY A 595 0.89 11.51 2.74
CA GLY A 595 2.07 12.34 2.53
C GLY A 595 2.93 12.34 3.78
N LYS A 596 4.02 13.11 3.78
CA LYS A 596 4.88 13.23 4.97
C LYS A 596 4.10 13.87 6.11
N ASP A 597 4.21 13.30 7.32
CA ASP A 597 3.64 13.83 8.57
C ASP A 597 2.09 13.88 8.60
N THR A 598 1.44 12.99 7.85
CA THR A 598 -0.01 12.83 7.82
C THR A 598 -0.50 11.55 8.51
N GLY A 599 0.35 10.88 9.29
CA GLY A 599 -0.04 9.72 10.07
C GLY A 599 -1.12 10.07 11.09
N GLY A 600 -2.08 9.18 11.32
CA GLY A 600 -3.17 9.37 12.26
C GLY A 600 -3.49 8.07 12.99
N SER A 601 -4.64 7.47 12.66
CA SER A 601 -5.05 6.17 13.19
C SER A 601 -4.88 5.03 12.20
N GLN A 602 -4.77 5.30 10.90
CA GLN A 602 -4.72 4.23 9.89
C GLN A 602 -3.35 3.55 9.86
N TRP A 603 -3.36 2.22 9.80
CA TRP A 603 -2.18 1.38 9.72
C TRP A 603 -2.40 0.22 8.75
N PHE A 604 -1.31 -0.41 8.32
CA PHE A 604 -1.37 -1.55 7.41
C PHE A 604 -0.40 -2.66 7.82
N ILE A 605 -0.70 -3.88 7.42
CA ILE A 605 0.19 -5.06 7.55
C ILE A 605 0.55 -5.55 6.15
N THR A 606 1.84 -5.84 5.93
CA THR A 606 2.35 -6.33 4.64
C THR A 606 2.13 -7.84 4.47
N HIS A 607 1.69 -8.25 3.26
CA HIS A 607 1.61 -9.66 2.88
C HIS A 607 2.96 -10.24 2.43
N SER A 608 3.76 -9.42 1.76
CA SER A 608 5.02 -9.80 1.11
C SER A 608 6.04 -8.67 1.23
N PRO A 609 7.32 -8.89 0.88
CA PRO A 609 8.33 -7.83 0.95
C PRO A 609 7.93 -6.61 0.10
N GLN A 610 8.07 -5.39 0.66
CA GLN A 610 7.68 -4.14 0.00
C GLN A 610 8.82 -3.10 0.06
N PRO A 611 9.94 -3.29 -0.64
CA PRO A 611 11.14 -2.45 -0.48
C PRO A 611 10.94 -0.98 -0.87
N HIS A 612 9.91 -0.67 -1.67
CA HIS A 612 9.58 0.71 -2.02
C HIS A 612 9.02 1.53 -0.85
N LEU A 613 8.55 0.86 0.22
CA LEU A 613 8.06 1.50 1.44
C LEU A 613 9.19 1.79 2.43
N ASN A 614 10.36 1.14 2.31
CA ASN A 614 11.48 1.29 3.24
C ASN A 614 11.93 2.75 3.38
N GLY A 615 11.88 3.25 4.63
CA GLY A 615 12.26 4.62 4.97
C GLY A 615 11.29 5.70 4.46
N LYS A 616 10.11 5.33 3.96
CA LYS A 616 9.04 6.25 3.53
C LYS A 616 7.77 6.17 4.38
N TYR A 617 7.61 5.09 5.11
CA TYR A 617 6.53 4.86 6.06
C TYR A 617 7.13 4.37 7.38
N THR A 618 6.57 4.81 8.49
CA THR A 618 7.00 4.38 9.83
C THR A 618 6.59 2.95 10.07
N ILE A 619 7.57 2.03 10.25
CA ILE A 619 7.30 0.70 10.80
C ILE A 619 7.26 0.83 12.31
N PHE A 620 6.16 0.42 12.95
CA PHE A 620 6.00 0.54 14.40
C PHE A 620 5.74 -0.79 15.11
N ALA A 621 5.44 -1.86 14.33
CA ALA A 621 5.26 -3.20 14.88
C ALA A 621 5.56 -4.28 13.83
N ARG A 622 5.56 -5.54 14.28
CA ARG A 622 5.62 -6.74 13.45
C ARG A 622 4.64 -7.78 13.95
N VAL A 623 4.10 -8.59 13.06
CA VAL A 623 3.30 -9.77 13.39
C VAL A 623 4.24 -10.83 13.98
N VAL A 624 3.88 -11.38 15.12
CA VAL A 624 4.60 -12.48 15.79
C VAL A 624 3.79 -13.78 15.78
N ARG A 625 2.47 -13.68 15.61
CA ARG A 625 1.55 -14.81 15.45
C ARG A 625 0.35 -14.40 14.60
N GLY A 626 -0.16 -15.29 13.75
CA GLY A 626 -1.33 -15.03 12.91
C GLY A 626 -1.00 -14.47 11.52
N GLN A 627 0.21 -14.68 10.99
CA GLN A 627 0.55 -14.28 9.60
C GLN A 627 -0.35 -14.98 8.57
N ASP A 628 -0.77 -16.21 8.84
CA ASP A 628 -1.76 -16.94 8.04
C ASP A 628 -3.15 -16.30 8.10
N VAL A 629 -3.52 -15.72 9.26
CA VAL A 629 -4.76 -14.93 9.41
C VAL A 629 -4.70 -13.69 8.54
N VAL A 630 -3.55 -12.97 8.53
CA VAL A 630 -3.34 -11.79 7.66
C VAL A 630 -3.62 -12.14 6.19
N GLY A 631 -3.20 -13.34 5.73
CA GLY A 631 -3.44 -13.82 4.36
C GLY A 631 -4.91 -14.16 4.06
N ARG A 632 -5.76 -14.33 5.08
CA ARG A 632 -7.21 -14.65 4.93
C ARG A 632 -8.13 -13.45 5.12
N ILE A 633 -7.63 -12.31 5.62
CA ILE A 633 -8.43 -11.10 5.81
C ILE A 633 -8.85 -10.54 4.45
N VAL A 634 -10.15 -10.37 4.25
CA VAL A 634 -10.73 -9.73 3.06
C VAL A 634 -11.27 -8.35 3.41
N GLN A 635 -11.55 -7.54 2.40
CA GLN A 635 -12.16 -6.22 2.59
C GLN A 635 -13.51 -6.35 3.31
N GLY A 636 -13.70 -5.55 4.36
CA GLY A 636 -14.88 -5.62 5.21
C GLY A 636 -14.72 -6.55 6.43
N THR A 637 -13.64 -7.34 6.53
CA THR A 637 -13.36 -8.12 7.76
C THR A 637 -13.26 -7.18 8.96
N LYS A 638 -14.04 -7.43 10.02
CA LYS A 638 -14.10 -6.57 11.21
C LYS A 638 -13.03 -6.92 12.23
N ILE A 639 -12.49 -5.89 12.86
CA ILE A 639 -11.78 -5.97 14.13
C ILE A 639 -12.83 -6.00 15.24
N THR A 640 -12.84 -7.06 16.04
CA THR A 640 -13.78 -7.17 17.17
C THR A 640 -13.23 -6.48 18.41
N LYS A 641 -11.91 -6.51 18.61
CA LYS A 641 -11.22 -5.89 19.73
C LYS A 641 -9.72 -5.77 19.47
N VAL A 642 -9.08 -4.76 20.05
CA VAL A 642 -7.62 -4.69 20.18
C VAL A 642 -7.24 -4.80 21.66
N GLU A 643 -6.56 -5.89 22.04
CA GLU A 643 -6.09 -6.13 23.39
C GLU A 643 -4.61 -5.81 23.53
N LEU A 644 -4.26 -4.95 24.49
CA LEU A 644 -2.88 -4.52 24.71
C LEU A 644 -2.12 -5.49 25.62
N LEU A 645 -0.90 -5.83 25.22
CA LEU A 645 0.00 -6.71 25.98
C LEU A 645 0.96 -5.86 26.82
N ALA A 646 0.77 -5.85 28.14
CA ALA A 646 1.66 -5.17 29.07
C ALA A 646 3.06 -5.81 29.07
N GLY A 647 4.10 -5.00 29.28
CA GLY A 647 5.43 -5.51 29.62
C GLY A 647 5.42 -6.08 31.03
N THR A 648 5.88 -7.29 31.21
CA THR A 648 6.23 -7.84 32.52
C THR A 648 7.51 -7.19 33.04
#